data_ebf6d1767c86b460dcdbe2765a30ab99
#
_entry.id   ebf6d1767c86b460dcdbe2765a30ab99
#
_cell.length_a   1.000
_cell.length_b   1.000
_cell.length_c   1.000
_cell.angle_alpha   90.00
_cell.angle_beta   90.00
_cell.angle_gamma   90.00
#
_symmetry.space_group_name_H-M   'P 1'
#
loop_
_entity.id
_entity.type
_entity.pdbx_description
1 polymer ?
#
loop_
_entity_poly.entity_id
_entity_poly.type
_entity_poly.pdbx_seq_one_letter_code
_entity_poly.pdbx_strand_id
1 'polypeptide(L)'
;MTFSVKAMPFLPSDEPARDSYIKNPMLWADVPDPDVICVDGYFYMVSTTMHFMPGTPIMRSKDLKNWETIGYVYSRLTDSPKYDLQNGTVYGRGQWATSLKYHNGKFYVLFAPNESGAMGDTYIYSADDPAKEWTLVSRMRHFHDASLFFDDDGRVYVVYGTGNMCELKPDLSGVVEGSDMKIFEREADERGLLEGSRMLKHNGRYYLLMISHVWAPGRHRRQVCYRSDNIRGPYEKQVILQSDYGGFPYVGQGTIVDSKDGDWYAVIFQDRGAVGRVPLLMPCRWIDGWPMLGDEDGHVPTWMRPIAKEEKKVSIVSSDDFNEPKLGLYWQWNHNPIDEAWSLTERKGFLRLKTNRVVSNLYEAPNTLTQRMTGPTCSASAFIDFSHLKDGDCAGMAAFNGHSGVLTISKAGKQWQLSMSEQVVSLTDREKSIKEVEQEVKETVQLTQRSVWLRIDGDFRVNQDFATFYYSYDGKEWFRIGTRYKMRFDYRKLFTGTRYALFCYSTKNRGGYVDIDNFEFGDIPQSSIPLVYEQENTGSNYSFPAMPSVSQLPVIRELPDPLTMRFEQKGKVKKGQEGQRITRFADWERRRNEIAAAIQHYGIGVKPAVAKENVKARMVKDTLVVDVTVNGETLTLKSKIQYPKTGRPPYALMIGTSGISLPRKLFDDRPIATMVFSEAQVNDYSQWRKHKERGEYNFDRLYPELKDNGAYSEWAWGLSRLIDGLQLLGEEETKIDCCHIGVTGCSYAGKMALFCGAFDERIALTIAQEPGGGGAAAWRMSHPLDSVENLEKTDYHWFLESMRENFSGDNVYRMPYDHHELVAMVCPRALLLLGNPDYKWLADEAMLPSAIAAREVWARFGIEDRMDYSIVGGHPHCQLPESQYPITQAFIDKFLLGKETEE
;
A
#
# COMPACT_ATOMS: atom_id res chain seq x y z
N MET A 1 -22.17 -9.63 3.80
CA MET A 1 -22.71 -8.99 2.59
C MET A 1 -21.81 -9.38 1.44
N THR A 2 -22.31 -10.13 0.50
CA THR A 2 -21.59 -10.59 -0.68
C THR A 2 -21.56 -9.45 -1.67
N PHE A 3 -20.37 -8.83 -1.85
CA PHE A 3 -20.18 -7.88 -2.95
C PHE A 3 -20.14 -8.67 -4.26
N SER A 4 -21.22 -8.57 -5.02
CA SER A 4 -21.22 -9.01 -6.41
C SER A 4 -20.41 -8.00 -7.22
N VAL A 5 -19.19 -8.34 -7.59
CA VAL A 5 -18.50 -7.66 -8.69
C VAL A 5 -19.29 -8.00 -9.95
N LYS A 6 -20.22 -7.12 -10.35
CA LYS A 6 -20.80 -7.22 -11.69
C LYS A 6 -19.64 -7.07 -12.68
N ALA A 7 -19.30 -8.15 -13.36
CA ALA A 7 -18.42 -8.07 -14.52
C ALA A 7 -18.99 -6.98 -15.46
N MET A 8 -18.10 -6.14 -15.95
CA MET A 8 -18.48 -5.11 -16.92
C MET A 8 -19.20 -5.80 -18.09
N PRO A 9 -20.43 -5.39 -18.46
CA PRO A 9 -21.16 -6.04 -19.54
C PRO A 9 -20.37 -5.95 -20.84
N PHE A 10 -20.53 -6.94 -21.69
CA PHE A 10 -19.91 -7.00 -23.03
C PHE A 10 -20.29 -5.72 -23.77
N LEU A 11 -19.29 -4.89 -24.12
CA LEU A 11 -19.54 -3.62 -24.80
C LEU A 11 -19.97 -3.87 -26.25
N PRO A 12 -21.08 -3.28 -26.71
CA PRO A 12 -21.45 -3.26 -28.12
C PRO A 12 -20.36 -2.57 -28.96
N SER A 13 -20.33 -2.83 -30.26
CA SER A 13 -19.32 -2.32 -31.20
C SER A 13 -19.20 -0.78 -31.27
N ASP A 14 -20.19 -0.04 -30.76
CA ASP A 14 -20.27 1.43 -30.79
C ASP A 14 -19.92 2.07 -29.42
N GLU A 15 -19.50 1.28 -28.42
CA GLU A 15 -19.10 1.81 -27.12
C GLU A 15 -17.66 2.37 -27.16
N PRO A 16 -17.38 3.44 -26.38
CA PRO A 16 -16.02 3.98 -26.25
C PRO A 16 -15.04 2.92 -25.74
N ALA A 17 -13.76 3.06 -26.11
CA ALA A 17 -12.71 2.19 -25.58
C ALA A 17 -12.68 2.23 -24.05
N ARG A 18 -12.42 1.09 -23.37
CA ARG A 18 -12.39 0.97 -21.92
C ARG A 18 -11.52 2.04 -21.23
N ASP A 19 -10.37 2.33 -21.80
CA ASP A 19 -9.43 3.33 -21.26
C ASP A 19 -10.01 4.76 -21.27
N SER A 20 -11.08 5.02 -22.01
CA SER A 20 -11.75 6.31 -22.03
C SER A 20 -12.74 6.51 -20.89
N TYR A 21 -13.19 5.44 -20.23
CA TYR A 21 -14.09 5.52 -19.09
C TYR A 21 -13.42 6.18 -17.88
N ILE A 22 -14.22 6.85 -17.07
CA ILE A 22 -13.77 7.44 -15.81
C ILE A 22 -13.97 6.38 -14.72
N LYS A 23 -12.89 5.97 -14.08
CA LYS A 23 -12.91 5.07 -12.93
C LYS A 23 -12.90 5.90 -11.65
N ASN A 24 -13.80 5.62 -10.72
CA ASN A 24 -13.72 6.21 -9.39
C ASN A 24 -12.61 5.54 -8.54
N PRO A 25 -11.91 6.30 -7.67
CA PRO A 25 -12.06 7.76 -7.46
C PRO A 25 -11.67 8.58 -8.68
N MET A 26 -12.37 9.67 -8.95
CA MET A 26 -12.07 10.59 -10.04
C MET A 26 -10.62 11.10 -9.98
N LEU A 27 -10.18 11.45 -8.78
CA LEU A 27 -8.79 11.72 -8.42
C LEU A 27 -8.51 10.97 -7.12
N TRP A 28 -7.56 10.05 -7.10
CA TRP A 28 -7.19 9.37 -5.86
C TRP A 28 -6.08 10.14 -5.13
N ALA A 29 -6.41 11.35 -4.71
CA ALA A 29 -5.52 12.28 -4.02
C ALA A 29 -6.32 13.18 -3.08
N ASP A 30 -5.65 13.82 -2.12
CA ASP A 30 -6.27 14.75 -1.18
C ASP A 30 -6.74 16.02 -1.89
N VAL A 31 -8.00 16.05 -2.25
CA VAL A 31 -8.69 17.18 -2.89
C VAL A 31 -10.03 17.38 -2.17
N PRO A 32 -9.99 17.81 -0.90
CA PRO A 32 -11.17 17.91 -0.07
C PRO A 32 -12.05 19.13 -0.40
N ASP A 33 -13.29 19.06 0.03
CA ASP A 33 -14.27 20.13 -0.05
C ASP A 33 -14.42 20.73 -1.47
N PRO A 34 -14.54 19.89 -2.53
CA PRO A 34 -14.51 20.41 -3.89
C PRO A 34 -15.71 21.30 -4.19
N ASP A 35 -15.47 22.40 -4.89
CA ASP A 35 -16.50 23.18 -5.57
C ASP A 35 -16.14 23.25 -7.06
N VAL A 36 -17.07 22.88 -7.93
CA VAL A 36 -16.86 22.75 -9.36
C VAL A 36 -17.88 23.56 -10.13
N ILE A 37 -17.41 24.29 -11.14
CA ILE A 37 -18.26 25.01 -12.11
C ILE A 37 -17.83 24.63 -13.53
N CYS A 38 -18.74 24.80 -14.49
CA CYS A 38 -18.44 24.63 -15.92
C CYS A 38 -18.55 26.01 -16.63
N VAL A 39 -17.50 26.42 -17.30
CA VAL A 39 -17.44 27.67 -18.08
C VAL A 39 -16.83 27.35 -19.43
N ASP A 40 -17.56 27.69 -20.52
CA ASP A 40 -17.11 27.48 -21.89
C ASP A 40 -16.66 26.03 -22.20
N GLY A 41 -17.30 25.06 -21.55
CA GLY A 41 -17.01 23.64 -21.70
C GLY A 41 -15.77 23.13 -20.96
N TYR A 42 -15.18 23.95 -20.09
CA TYR A 42 -14.18 23.53 -19.13
C TYR A 42 -14.78 23.46 -17.73
N PHE A 43 -14.42 22.41 -17.01
CA PHE A 43 -14.71 22.30 -15.58
C PHE A 43 -13.55 22.91 -14.78
N TYR A 44 -13.89 23.77 -13.84
CA TYR A 44 -12.95 24.38 -12.90
C TYR A 44 -13.30 23.93 -11.49
N MET A 45 -12.28 23.58 -10.72
CA MET A 45 -12.44 23.09 -9.35
C MET A 45 -11.50 23.79 -8.40
N VAL A 46 -11.97 24.12 -7.22
CA VAL A 46 -11.19 24.54 -6.06
C VAL A 46 -11.23 23.48 -4.98
N SER A 47 -10.24 23.52 -4.08
CA SER A 47 -10.11 22.55 -2.99
C SER A 47 -9.43 23.18 -1.80
N THR A 48 -9.62 22.60 -0.63
CA THR A 48 -8.93 22.96 0.62
C THR A 48 -7.48 22.50 0.57
N THR A 49 -6.53 23.38 0.92
CA THR A 49 -5.11 23.05 1.05
C THR A 49 -4.48 23.51 2.37
N MET A 50 -5.29 23.96 3.32
CA MET A 50 -4.86 24.35 4.67
C MET A 50 -3.72 25.37 4.66
N HIS A 51 -2.61 25.00 5.29
CA HIS A 51 -1.41 25.82 5.48
C HIS A 51 -0.40 25.73 4.33
N PHE A 52 -0.67 24.90 3.32
CA PHE A 52 0.23 24.75 2.17
C PHE A 52 0.17 25.97 1.25
N MET A 53 1.33 26.42 0.79
CA MET A 53 1.49 27.63 -0.03
C MET A 53 2.19 27.32 -1.37
N PRO A 54 1.75 27.94 -2.48
CA PRO A 54 0.61 28.84 -2.64
C PRO A 54 -0.71 28.13 -2.35
N GLY A 55 -1.77 28.90 -2.06
CA GLY A 55 -3.05 28.32 -1.64
C GLY A 55 -4.21 28.58 -2.59
N THR A 56 -5.30 27.90 -2.33
CA THR A 56 -6.49 27.83 -3.17
C THR A 56 -6.14 27.47 -4.62
N PRO A 57 -5.76 26.21 -4.87
CA PRO A 57 -5.46 25.75 -6.22
C PRO A 57 -6.69 25.84 -7.11
N ILE A 58 -6.49 26.32 -8.32
CA ILE A 58 -7.48 26.26 -9.39
C ILE A 58 -7.10 25.11 -10.28
N MET A 59 -7.95 24.10 -10.30
CA MET A 59 -7.80 22.93 -11.16
C MET A 59 -8.77 23.00 -12.32
N ARG A 60 -8.39 22.46 -13.46
CA ARG A 60 -9.19 22.49 -14.68
C ARG A 60 -9.23 21.13 -15.35
N SER A 61 -10.38 20.79 -15.93
CA SER A 61 -10.58 19.58 -16.74
C SER A 61 -11.57 19.85 -17.89
N LYS A 62 -11.44 19.12 -19.00
CA LYS A 62 -12.46 19.08 -20.08
C LYS A 62 -13.41 17.89 -19.94
N ASP A 63 -12.96 16.85 -19.26
CA ASP A 63 -13.59 15.53 -19.28
C ASP A 63 -13.93 14.98 -17.89
N LEU A 64 -13.69 15.75 -16.83
CA LEU A 64 -13.80 15.35 -15.43
C LEU A 64 -12.90 14.16 -15.02
N LYS A 65 -12.11 13.62 -15.96
CA LYS A 65 -11.15 12.53 -15.73
C LYS A 65 -9.73 13.05 -15.51
N ASN A 66 -9.29 13.92 -16.42
CA ASN A 66 -7.94 14.48 -16.44
C ASN A 66 -7.96 15.89 -15.89
N TRP A 67 -7.29 16.11 -14.78
CA TRP A 67 -7.22 17.38 -14.06
C TRP A 67 -5.79 17.93 -14.00
N GLU A 68 -5.65 19.21 -14.21
CA GLU A 68 -4.40 19.95 -14.05
C GLU A 68 -4.60 21.14 -13.12
N THR A 69 -3.59 21.49 -12.34
CA THR A 69 -3.55 22.78 -11.63
C THR A 69 -3.08 23.86 -12.59
N ILE A 70 -3.89 24.91 -12.79
CA ILE A 70 -3.59 26.00 -13.71
C ILE A 70 -3.14 27.28 -13.02
N GLY A 71 -3.31 27.38 -11.72
CA GLY A 71 -2.94 28.52 -10.92
C GLY A 71 -3.35 28.40 -9.46
N TYR A 72 -3.06 29.44 -8.73
CA TYR A 72 -3.42 29.61 -7.32
C TYR A 72 -3.95 31.01 -7.09
N VAL A 73 -4.87 31.15 -6.13
CA VAL A 73 -5.49 32.45 -5.83
C VAL A 73 -4.51 33.39 -5.12
N TYR A 74 -3.65 32.86 -4.26
CA TYR A 74 -2.66 33.66 -3.53
C TYR A 74 -1.36 32.86 -3.33
N SER A 75 -0.24 33.58 -3.25
CA SER A 75 1.07 32.99 -3.03
C SER A 75 1.40 32.77 -1.56
N ARG A 76 0.87 33.63 -0.68
CA ARG A 76 1.13 33.67 0.78
C ARG A 76 -0.09 34.16 1.54
N LEU A 77 -0.21 33.75 2.80
CA LEU A 77 -1.05 34.39 3.80
C LEU A 77 -0.15 35.13 4.80
N THR A 78 -0.56 36.34 5.18
CA THR A 78 0.23 37.24 6.03
C THR A 78 -0.53 37.73 7.27
N ASP A 79 -1.67 37.07 7.55
CA ASP A 79 -2.55 37.46 8.65
C ASP A 79 -1.96 37.17 10.04
N SER A 80 -0.98 36.29 10.09
CA SER A 80 -0.29 35.91 11.31
C SER A 80 1.16 35.53 11.01
N PRO A 81 2.13 35.83 11.89
CA PRO A 81 3.52 35.40 11.74
C PRO A 81 3.66 33.85 11.82
N LYS A 82 2.65 33.15 12.29
CA LYS A 82 2.61 31.69 12.32
C LYS A 82 2.58 31.07 10.92
N TYR A 83 2.10 31.82 9.89
CA TYR A 83 2.22 31.38 8.50
C TYR A 83 3.69 31.32 8.02
N ASP A 84 4.58 32.09 8.67
CA ASP A 84 6.03 32.09 8.46
C ASP A 84 6.77 31.16 9.44
N LEU A 85 6.07 30.28 10.15
CA LEU A 85 6.61 29.45 11.23
C LEU A 85 7.31 30.25 12.33
N GLN A 86 6.78 31.44 12.61
CA GLN A 86 7.26 32.30 13.69
C GLN A 86 6.22 32.39 14.80
N ASN A 87 6.67 32.20 16.03
CA ASN A 87 5.80 32.20 17.22
C ASN A 87 4.69 31.17 17.20
N GLY A 88 4.90 30.05 16.51
CA GLY A 88 3.96 28.96 16.37
C GLY A 88 3.80 28.49 14.93
N THR A 89 2.75 27.73 14.68
CA THR A 89 2.42 27.12 13.39
C THR A 89 0.95 27.29 13.06
N VAL A 90 0.58 27.05 11.82
CA VAL A 90 -0.81 27.02 11.34
C VAL A 90 -1.22 25.62 10.82
N TYR A 91 -0.65 24.56 11.36
CA TYR A 91 -1.02 23.20 11.02
C TYR A 91 -2.51 22.95 11.24
N GLY A 92 -3.19 22.39 10.23
CA GLY A 92 -4.63 22.16 10.25
C GLY A 92 -5.47 23.44 10.22
N ARG A 93 -4.84 24.56 9.90
CA ARG A 93 -5.43 25.89 9.75
C ARG A 93 -5.10 26.43 8.35
N GLY A 94 -5.37 27.70 8.11
CA GLY A 94 -5.19 28.30 6.80
C GLY A 94 -6.44 28.21 5.95
N GLN A 95 -6.32 27.96 4.67
CA GLN A 95 -7.44 27.96 3.72
C GLN A 95 -8.27 26.66 3.87
N TRP A 96 -9.53 26.84 4.24
CA TRP A 96 -10.55 25.80 4.37
C TRP A 96 -11.47 25.78 3.14
N ALA A 97 -12.69 25.21 3.26
CA ALA A 97 -13.61 25.06 2.15
C ALA A 97 -13.84 26.38 1.40
N THR A 98 -13.73 26.34 0.09
CA THR A 98 -13.76 27.50 -0.80
C THR A 98 -14.94 27.38 -1.74
N SER A 99 -15.67 28.48 -1.95
CA SER A 99 -16.71 28.62 -2.96
C SER A 99 -16.14 29.18 -4.26
N LEU A 100 -16.48 28.59 -5.40
CA LEU A 100 -16.09 29.03 -6.73
C LEU A 100 -17.32 29.40 -7.54
N LYS A 101 -17.35 30.59 -8.11
CA LYS A 101 -18.44 31.09 -8.94
C LYS A 101 -17.90 31.81 -10.19
N TYR A 102 -18.73 31.80 -11.24
CA TYR A 102 -18.52 32.62 -12.43
C TYR A 102 -19.73 33.52 -12.65
N HIS A 103 -19.51 34.83 -12.74
CA HIS A 103 -20.56 35.81 -12.90
C HIS A 103 -20.06 37.00 -13.71
N ASN A 104 -20.85 37.42 -14.73
CA ASN A 104 -20.56 38.59 -15.56
C ASN A 104 -19.11 38.63 -16.12
N GLY A 105 -18.63 37.50 -16.61
CA GLY A 105 -17.31 37.41 -17.25
C GLY A 105 -16.15 37.27 -16.27
N LYS A 106 -16.39 37.11 -14.98
CA LYS A 106 -15.35 36.98 -13.95
C LYS A 106 -15.54 35.73 -13.10
N PHE A 107 -14.41 35.16 -12.69
CA PHE A 107 -14.35 34.13 -11.65
C PHE A 107 -14.26 34.76 -10.27
N TYR A 108 -14.93 34.19 -9.30
CA TYR A 108 -14.93 34.61 -7.91
C TYR A 108 -14.66 33.43 -7.01
N VAL A 109 -13.81 33.61 -6.01
CA VAL A 109 -13.65 32.65 -4.90
C VAL A 109 -13.92 33.35 -3.58
N LEU A 110 -14.55 32.61 -2.67
CA LEU A 110 -14.77 33.01 -1.29
C LEU A 110 -14.22 31.91 -0.37
N PHE A 111 -13.34 32.27 0.53
CA PHE A 111 -12.83 31.37 1.55
C PHE A 111 -12.52 32.13 2.85
N ALA A 112 -12.51 31.43 3.97
CA ALA A 112 -12.17 31.99 5.26
C ALA A 112 -10.99 31.23 5.83
N PRO A 113 -9.78 31.82 5.90
CA PRO A 113 -8.67 31.18 6.58
C PRO A 113 -8.97 31.06 8.08
N ASN A 114 -8.76 29.86 8.60
CA ASN A 114 -8.77 29.65 10.02
C ASN A 114 -7.35 29.83 10.56
N GLU A 115 -7.17 30.69 11.52
CA GLU A 115 -5.90 30.92 12.19
C GLU A 115 -5.84 30.21 13.54
N SER A 116 -4.64 30.02 14.05
CA SER A 116 -4.43 29.49 15.39
C SER A 116 -4.98 30.47 16.43
N GLY A 117 -5.92 30.02 17.24
CA GLY A 117 -6.48 30.79 18.33
C GLY A 117 -7.54 31.84 17.97
N ALA A 118 -7.77 32.08 16.67
CA ALA A 118 -8.76 33.02 16.19
C ALA A 118 -9.44 32.52 14.91
N MET A 119 -10.66 32.98 14.65
CA MET A 119 -11.34 32.84 13.37
C MET A 119 -10.87 33.98 12.47
N GLY A 120 -10.22 33.64 11.35
CA GLY A 120 -9.77 34.62 10.37
C GLY A 120 -10.90 35.28 9.60
N ASP A 121 -10.59 36.36 8.89
CA ASP A 121 -11.56 37.03 8.00
C ASP A 121 -11.92 36.14 6.82
N THR A 122 -13.07 36.40 6.22
CA THR A 122 -13.45 35.86 4.93
C THR A 122 -12.92 36.74 3.83
N TYR A 123 -12.28 36.14 2.83
CA TYR A 123 -11.77 36.81 1.64
C TYR A 123 -12.64 36.52 0.43
N ILE A 124 -12.83 37.54 -0.41
CA ILE A 124 -13.33 37.36 -1.78
C ILE A 124 -12.24 37.85 -2.75
N TYR A 125 -11.87 36.97 -3.68
CA TYR A 125 -10.98 37.28 -4.80
C TYR A 125 -11.71 37.11 -6.11
N SER A 126 -11.29 37.87 -7.13
CA SER A 126 -11.79 37.74 -8.49
C SER A 126 -10.68 37.71 -9.53
N ALA A 127 -10.95 37.09 -10.68
CA ALA A 127 -10.08 37.08 -11.82
C ALA A 127 -10.87 37.00 -13.14
N ASP A 128 -10.36 37.66 -14.19
CA ASP A 128 -10.89 37.49 -15.53
C ASP A 128 -10.44 36.16 -16.14
N ASP A 129 -9.21 35.73 -15.83
CA ASP A 129 -8.62 34.46 -16.23
C ASP A 129 -8.10 33.75 -14.98
N PRO A 130 -8.67 32.58 -14.65
CA PRO A 130 -8.34 31.89 -13.38
C PRO A 130 -6.93 31.29 -13.35
N ALA A 131 -6.23 31.24 -14.48
CA ALA A 131 -4.82 30.83 -14.56
C ALA A 131 -3.83 31.97 -14.29
N LYS A 132 -4.32 33.20 -14.17
CA LYS A 132 -3.51 34.42 -13.97
C LYS A 132 -3.67 34.95 -12.55
N GLU A 133 -3.30 36.21 -12.38
CA GLU A 133 -3.33 36.91 -11.09
C GLU A 133 -4.78 37.13 -10.63
N TRP A 134 -5.04 36.85 -9.37
CA TRP A 134 -6.31 37.09 -8.70
C TRP A 134 -6.21 38.37 -7.88
N THR A 135 -7.27 39.17 -7.91
CA THR A 135 -7.34 40.44 -7.17
C THR A 135 -8.22 40.29 -5.94
N LEU A 136 -7.73 40.70 -4.79
CA LEU A 136 -8.54 40.79 -3.56
C LEU A 136 -9.62 41.86 -3.74
N VAL A 137 -10.89 41.43 -3.66
CA VAL A 137 -12.06 42.29 -3.77
C VAL A 137 -12.43 42.84 -2.41
N SER A 138 -12.51 41.98 -1.38
CA SER A 138 -12.93 42.36 -0.04
C SER A 138 -12.47 41.39 1.04
N ARG A 139 -12.42 41.88 2.24
CA ARG A 139 -12.30 41.13 3.50
C ARG A 139 -13.47 41.50 4.40
N MET A 140 -14.01 40.50 5.07
CA MET A 140 -15.15 40.66 5.96
C MET A 140 -15.11 39.68 7.11
N ARG A 141 -16.10 39.68 7.98
CA ARG A 141 -16.19 38.76 9.10
C ARG A 141 -16.15 37.27 8.62
N HIS A 142 -15.79 36.40 9.52
CA HIS A 142 -15.67 34.96 9.26
C HIS A 142 -17.01 34.33 8.87
N PHE A 143 -17.01 33.57 7.76
CA PHE A 143 -18.09 32.68 7.33
C PHE A 143 -17.55 31.27 7.19
N HIS A 144 -18.05 30.35 7.99
CA HIS A 144 -17.63 28.94 7.98
C HIS A 144 -18.30 28.17 6.85
N ASP A 145 -17.51 27.42 6.05
CA ASP A 145 -17.98 26.57 4.96
C ASP A 145 -19.00 27.29 4.06
N ALA A 146 -18.65 28.44 3.58
CA ALA A 146 -19.57 29.35 2.92
C ALA A 146 -19.67 29.12 1.41
N SER A 147 -20.87 29.44 0.88
CA SER A 147 -21.16 29.49 -0.54
C SER A 147 -21.51 30.94 -0.93
N LEU A 148 -20.77 31.52 -1.86
CA LEU A 148 -21.12 32.75 -2.53
C LEU A 148 -22.19 32.46 -3.57
N PHE A 149 -23.24 33.32 -3.63
CA PHE A 149 -24.32 33.13 -4.57
C PHE A 149 -24.75 34.45 -5.19
N PHE A 150 -24.75 34.51 -6.50
CA PHE A 150 -25.29 35.62 -7.31
C PHE A 150 -26.66 35.25 -7.81
N ASP A 151 -27.70 35.98 -7.36
CA ASP A 151 -29.04 35.75 -7.81
C ASP A 151 -29.39 36.51 -9.11
N ASP A 152 -30.43 36.06 -9.80
CA ASP A 152 -30.88 36.66 -11.08
C ASP A 152 -31.40 38.09 -10.93
N ASP A 153 -31.80 38.48 -9.73
CA ASP A 153 -32.28 39.82 -9.44
C ASP A 153 -31.17 40.84 -9.15
N GLY A 154 -29.89 40.40 -9.25
CA GLY A 154 -28.70 41.20 -9.02
C GLY A 154 -28.28 41.28 -7.55
N ARG A 155 -28.97 40.59 -6.64
CA ARG A 155 -28.53 40.46 -5.26
C ARG A 155 -27.47 39.40 -5.10
N VAL A 156 -26.63 39.57 -4.08
CA VAL A 156 -25.54 38.63 -3.76
C VAL A 156 -25.72 38.13 -2.34
N TYR A 157 -25.58 36.84 -2.13
CA TYR A 157 -25.75 36.21 -0.83
C TYR A 157 -24.54 35.36 -0.45
N VAL A 158 -24.32 35.21 0.85
CA VAL A 158 -23.43 34.20 1.44
C VAL A 158 -24.27 33.29 2.31
N VAL A 159 -24.24 32.00 2.01
CA VAL A 159 -24.84 30.94 2.82
C VAL A 159 -23.73 30.21 3.54
N TYR A 160 -23.79 30.06 4.85
CA TYR A 160 -22.69 29.57 5.65
C TYR A 160 -23.16 28.81 6.89
N GLY A 161 -22.25 28.11 7.52
CA GLY A 161 -22.50 27.38 8.74
C GLY A 161 -23.63 26.37 8.61
N THR A 162 -24.58 26.40 9.52
CA THR A 162 -25.74 25.52 9.54
C THR A 162 -26.99 26.34 9.17
N GLY A 163 -27.19 26.64 7.89
CA GLY A 163 -28.36 27.35 7.39
C GLY A 163 -28.40 28.83 7.75
N ASN A 164 -27.24 29.48 7.92
CA ASN A 164 -27.15 30.92 8.06
C ASN A 164 -26.98 31.57 6.68
N MET A 165 -27.48 32.78 6.51
CA MET A 165 -27.38 33.54 5.28
C MET A 165 -27.28 35.02 5.58
N CYS A 166 -26.54 35.78 4.79
CA CYS A 166 -26.61 37.23 4.73
C CYS A 166 -26.54 37.72 3.30
N GLU A 167 -26.98 38.94 3.06
CA GLU A 167 -26.86 39.62 1.77
C GLU A 167 -25.57 40.46 1.75
N LEU A 168 -24.86 40.43 0.66
CA LEU A 168 -23.72 41.28 0.40
C LEU A 168 -24.11 42.52 -0.41
N LYS A 169 -23.40 43.63 -0.25
CA LYS A 169 -23.50 44.75 -1.14
C LYS A 169 -23.20 44.35 -2.58
N PRO A 170 -23.82 44.95 -3.59
CA PRO A 170 -23.62 44.54 -4.98
C PRO A 170 -22.17 44.62 -5.48
N ASP A 171 -21.36 45.51 -4.89
CA ASP A 171 -19.93 45.64 -5.18
C ASP A 171 -19.05 44.68 -4.37
N LEU A 172 -19.64 43.81 -3.58
CA LEU A 172 -19.00 42.84 -2.69
C LEU A 172 -18.15 43.45 -1.57
N SER A 173 -18.29 44.77 -1.31
CA SER A 173 -17.47 45.47 -0.32
C SER A 173 -17.77 45.10 1.13
N GLY A 174 -18.87 44.43 1.39
CA GLY A 174 -19.26 43.99 2.74
C GLY A 174 -20.70 43.51 2.82
N VAL A 175 -21.12 43.21 4.06
CA VAL A 175 -22.47 42.69 4.37
C VAL A 175 -23.47 43.87 4.40
N VAL A 176 -24.67 43.66 3.89
CA VAL A 176 -25.81 44.57 4.08
C VAL A 176 -26.26 44.48 5.53
N GLU A 177 -26.28 45.60 6.21
CA GLU A 177 -26.67 45.67 7.62
C GLU A 177 -28.08 45.15 7.86
N GLY A 178 -28.24 44.30 8.88
CA GLY A 178 -29.52 43.65 9.23
C GLY A 178 -30.00 42.58 8.30
N SER A 179 -29.19 42.14 7.34
CA SER A 179 -29.55 41.08 6.40
C SER A 179 -29.33 39.64 6.94
N ASP A 180 -28.69 39.50 8.08
CA ASP A 180 -28.47 38.20 8.69
C ASP A 180 -29.74 37.48 9.00
N MET A 181 -29.82 36.20 8.60
CA MET A 181 -30.97 35.35 8.88
C MET A 181 -30.59 33.87 8.91
N LYS A 182 -31.46 33.09 9.54
CA LYS A 182 -31.39 31.64 9.48
C LYS A 182 -32.47 31.14 8.56
N ILE A 183 -32.14 30.37 7.53
CA ILE A 183 -33.06 29.95 6.48
C ILE A 183 -33.71 28.61 6.77
N PHE A 184 -33.14 27.80 7.68
CA PHE A 184 -33.77 26.60 8.23
C PHE A 184 -33.18 26.28 9.60
N GLU A 185 -33.93 25.48 10.38
CA GLU A 185 -33.47 24.94 11.66
C GLU A 185 -33.05 23.47 11.49
N ARG A 186 -32.14 23.02 12.36
CA ARG A 186 -31.78 21.59 12.41
C ARG A 186 -32.99 20.72 12.73
N GLU A 187 -33.12 19.63 12.03
CA GLU A 187 -34.09 18.59 12.37
C GLU A 187 -33.55 17.68 13.49
N ALA A 188 -34.45 16.89 14.11
CA ALA A 188 -34.08 16.06 15.25
C ALA A 188 -32.99 14.99 14.90
N ASP A 189 -32.92 14.58 13.66
CA ASP A 189 -31.92 13.63 13.14
C ASP A 189 -30.57 14.28 12.80
N GLU A 190 -30.47 15.60 12.75
CA GLU A 190 -29.25 16.37 12.41
C GLU A 190 -28.43 16.74 13.64
N ARG A 191 -28.13 15.79 14.50
CA ARG A 191 -27.36 16.04 15.75
C ARG A 191 -25.83 16.12 15.55
N GLY A 192 -25.33 15.73 14.39
CA GLY A 192 -23.92 15.78 14.05
C GLY A 192 -23.53 16.99 13.23
N LEU A 193 -22.53 16.83 12.35
CA LEU A 193 -22.14 17.84 11.38
C LEU A 193 -23.29 18.12 10.41
N LEU A 194 -23.51 19.39 10.14
CA LEU A 194 -24.38 19.90 9.08
C LEU A 194 -23.75 21.19 8.56
N GLU A 195 -22.95 21.07 7.52
CA GLU A 195 -22.08 22.14 6.98
C GLU A 195 -21.78 21.91 5.50
N GLY A 196 -20.82 22.61 4.93
CA GLY A 196 -20.40 22.42 3.54
C GLY A 196 -21.37 23.00 2.53
N SER A 197 -21.88 24.21 2.79
CA SER A 197 -22.91 24.88 1.96
C SER A 197 -22.48 25.06 0.51
N ARG A 198 -23.34 24.63 -0.42
CA ARG A 198 -23.24 24.92 -1.86
C ARG A 198 -24.62 25.32 -2.37
N MET A 199 -24.80 26.64 -2.63
CA MET A 199 -26.05 27.22 -3.10
C MET A 199 -26.05 27.34 -4.62
N LEU A 200 -27.13 26.91 -5.24
CA LEU A 200 -27.40 27.10 -6.68
C LEU A 200 -28.89 27.33 -6.94
N LYS A 201 -29.17 27.81 -8.16
CA LYS A 201 -30.55 27.98 -8.64
C LYS A 201 -30.74 27.13 -9.90
N HIS A 202 -31.82 26.39 -9.96
CA HIS A 202 -32.20 25.58 -11.10
C HIS A 202 -33.70 25.64 -11.33
N ASN A 203 -34.13 25.93 -12.57
CA ASN A 203 -35.54 26.08 -12.94
C ASN A 203 -36.35 27.00 -12.00
N GLY A 204 -35.75 28.12 -11.61
CA GLY A 204 -36.36 29.13 -10.74
C GLY A 204 -36.39 28.78 -9.25
N ARG A 205 -35.95 27.59 -8.85
CA ARG A 205 -35.87 27.15 -7.43
C ARG A 205 -34.44 27.22 -6.91
N TYR A 206 -34.31 27.43 -5.61
CA TYR A 206 -33.05 27.46 -4.88
C TYR A 206 -32.78 26.10 -4.27
N TYR A 207 -31.50 25.67 -4.35
CA TYR A 207 -31.00 24.42 -3.82
C TYR A 207 -29.72 24.68 -3.02
N LEU A 208 -29.71 24.14 -1.79
CA LEU A 208 -28.57 24.21 -0.91
C LEU A 208 -28.12 22.79 -0.57
N LEU A 209 -26.94 22.40 -1.07
CA LEU A 209 -26.32 21.11 -0.73
C LEU A 209 -25.49 21.26 0.55
N MET A 210 -25.57 20.25 1.42
CA MET A 210 -24.80 20.18 2.66
C MET A 210 -24.41 18.76 3.00
N ILE A 211 -23.29 18.60 3.69
CA ILE A 211 -22.94 17.33 4.34
C ILE A 211 -23.69 17.22 5.66
N SER A 212 -24.22 16.04 5.91
CA SER A 212 -24.91 15.68 7.15
C SER A 212 -24.25 14.44 7.76
N HIS A 213 -23.92 14.52 9.04
CA HIS A 213 -23.36 13.39 9.77
C HIS A 213 -24.26 13.08 10.97
N VAL A 214 -25.03 12.00 10.85
CA VAL A 214 -25.98 11.59 11.89
C VAL A 214 -25.24 10.82 12.99
N TRP A 215 -25.44 11.22 14.24
CA TRP A 215 -24.92 10.52 15.42
C TRP A 215 -25.89 9.40 15.82
N ALA A 216 -25.77 8.25 15.17
CA ALA A 216 -26.50 7.04 15.48
C ALA A 216 -25.56 5.84 15.54
N PRO A 217 -25.96 4.69 16.10
CA PRO A 217 -25.22 3.46 15.94
C PRO A 217 -25.00 3.16 14.46
N GLY A 218 -23.72 3.05 14.02
CA GLY A 218 -23.36 2.93 12.60
C GLY A 218 -23.34 4.27 11.89
N ARG A 219 -22.67 5.27 12.44
CA ARG A 219 -22.44 6.63 11.89
C ARG A 219 -22.56 6.68 10.37
N HIS A 220 -23.61 7.30 9.85
CA HIS A 220 -23.84 7.45 8.43
C HIS A 220 -23.59 8.90 8.03
N ARG A 221 -22.60 9.12 7.17
CA ARG A 221 -22.42 10.37 6.46
C ARG A 221 -23.33 10.34 5.24
N ARG A 222 -24.01 11.46 4.99
CA ARG A 222 -24.92 11.60 3.86
C ARG A 222 -24.82 13.00 3.25
N GLN A 223 -25.18 13.12 1.99
CA GLN A 223 -25.36 14.39 1.33
C GLN A 223 -26.85 14.74 1.36
N VAL A 224 -27.16 15.92 1.87
CA VAL A 224 -28.55 16.43 1.92
C VAL A 224 -28.70 17.64 1.03
N CYS A 225 -29.90 17.89 0.57
CA CYS A 225 -30.28 19.08 -0.19
C CYS A 225 -31.51 19.73 0.43
N TYR A 226 -31.46 21.04 0.59
CA TYR A 226 -32.57 21.89 0.95
C TYR A 226 -33.02 22.63 -0.31
N ARG A 227 -34.32 22.66 -0.58
CA ARG A 227 -34.87 23.41 -1.72
C ARG A 227 -35.99 24.35 -1.31
N SER A 228 -36.16 25.48 -2.02
CA SER A 228 -37.22 26.44 -1.82
C SER A 228 -37.54 27.19 -3.10
N ASP A 229 -38.77 27.68 -3.24
CA ASP A 229 -39.14 28.65 -4.30
C ASP A 229 -38.69 30.08 -3.95
N ASN A 230 -38.33 30.31 -2.68
CA ASN A 230 -37.82 31.61 -2.20
C ASN A 230 -36.50 31.40 -1.47
N ILE A 231 -35.49 32.24 -1.77
CA ILE A 231 -34.17 32.12 -1.14
C ILE A 231 -34.22 32.23 0.39
N ARG A 232 -35.18 32.91 0.93
CA ARG A 232 -35.45 33.05 2.37
C ARG A 232 -36.22 31.90 2.98
N GLY A 233 -36.65 30.91 2.18
CA GLY A 233 -37.44 29.78 2.59
C GLY A 233 -38.96 30.01 2.50
N PRO A 234 -39.78 29.06 3.00
CA PRO A 234 -39.34 27.85 3.74
C PRO A 234 -38.65 26.83 2.86
N TYR A 235 -37.67 26.10 3.45
CA TYR A 235 -36.92 25.04 2.76
C TYR A 235 -37.49 23.66 3.10
N GLU A 236 -37.62 22.82 2.08
CA GLU A 236 -37.81 21.37 2.21
C GLU A 236 -36.48 20.67 2.16
N LYS A 237 -36.31 19.53 2.84
CA LYS A 237 -35.09 18.73 2.90
C LYS A 237 -35.26 17.36 2.29
N GLN A 238 -34.23 16.92 1.57
CA GLN A 238 -34.14 15.57 1.02
C GLN A 238 -32.70 15.04 1.22
N VAL A 239 -32.59 13.77 1.59
CA VAL A 239 -31.28 13.04 1.50
C VAL A 239 -31.07 12.67 0.04
N ILE A 240 -30.05 13.16 -0.59
CA ILE A 240 -29.78 12.96 -2.02
C ILE A 240 -28.69 11.93 -2.30
N LEU A 241 -27.89 11.57 -1.29
CA LEU A 241 -26.90 10.49 -1.35
C LEU A 241 -26.61 9.95 0.05
N GLN A 242 -26.60 8.63 0.17
CA GLN A 242 -26.04 7.91 1.31
C GLN A 242 -25.40 6.64 0.77
N SER A 243 -24.08 6.64 0.66
CA SER A 243 -23.34 5.56 0.00
C SER A 243 -21.95 5.40 0.61
N ASP A 244 -21.51 4.18 0.63
CA ASP A 244 -20.09 3.79 0.79
C ASP A 244 -19.53 3.53 -0.61
N TYR A 245 -18.21 3.54 -0.75
CA TYR A 245 -17.58 3.18 -2.01
C TYR A 245 -16.20 2.54 -1.80
N GLY A 246 -15.91 1.45 -2.54
CA GLY A 246 -14.59 0.81 -2.59
C GLY A 246 -14.07 0.34 -1.23
N GLY A 247 -14.95 -0.11 -0.33
CA GLY A 247 -14.59 -0.53 1.02
C GLY A 247 -14.36 0.60 2.03
N PHE A 248 -14.53 1.86 1.60
CA PHE A 248 -14.42 3.03 2.48
C PHE A 248 -15.82 3.63 2.72
N PRO A 249 -16.14 4.01 3.95
CA PRO A 249 -17.37 4.75 4.29
C PRO A 249 -17.18 6.26 4.04
N TYR A 250 -18.15 7.05 4.45
CA TYR A 250 -18.06 8.51 4.62
C TYR A 250 -17.97 9.31 3.33
N VAL A 251 -18.86 9.02 2.36
CA VAL A 251 -19.07 9.87 1.19
C VAL A 251 -19.95 11.08 1.57
N GLY A 252 -19.44 12.27 1.37
CA GLY A 252 -20.17 13.51 1.67
C GLY A 252 -19.32 14.75 1.56
N GLN A 253 -19.98 15.86 1.27
CA GLN A 253 -19.52 17.22 0.96
C GLN A 253 -18.91 17.36 -0.44
N GLY A 254 -19.50 18.26 -1.18
CA GLY A 254 -19.10 18.61 -2.53
C GLY A 254 -20.20 19.36 -3.22
N THR A 255 -20.23 19.30 -4.54
CA THR A 255 -21.14 20.09 -5.36
C THR A 255 -21.74 19.30 -6.50
N ILE A 256 -22.77 19.87 -7.14
CA ILE A 256 -23.26 19.44 -8.45
C ILE A 256 -22.91 20.47 -9.51
N VAL A 257 -22.72 20.03 -10.72
CA VAL A 257 -22.36 20.86 -11.86
C VAL A 257 -23.04 20.36 -13.12
N ASP A 258 -23.51 21.27 -13.96
CA ASP A 258 -23.97 20.95 -15.30
C ASP A 258 -22.86 21.10 -16.34
N SER A 259 -22.86 20.23 -17.31
CA SER A 259 -22.00 20.35 -18.48
C SER A 259 -22.61 21.33 -19.51
N LYS A 260 -21.83 21.74 -20.49
CA LYS A 260 -22.30 22.53 -21.63
C LYS A 260 -23.43 21.85 -22.41
N ASP A 261 -23.54 20.53 -22.35
CA ASP A 261 -24.51 19.71 -23.05
C ASP A 261 -25.78 19.45 -22.21
N GLY A 262 -25.81 19.99 -20.97
CA GLY A 262 -26.98 19.93 -20.07
C GLY A 262 -27.03 18.70 -19.19
N ASP A 263 -26.04 17.83 -19.24
CA ASP A 263 -25.92 16.72 -18.30
C ASP A 263 -25.41 17.20 -16.93
N TRP A 264 -25.92 16.59 -15.88
CA TRP A 264 -25.55 16.95 -14.51
C TRP A 264 -24.71 15.89 -13.83
N TYR A 265 -23.68 16.34 -13.12
CA TYR A 265 -22.74 15.52 -12.39
C TYR A 265 -22.58 16.01 -10.95
N ALA A 266 -22.17 15.13 -10.07
CA ALA A 266 -21.76 15.48 -8.71
C ALA A 266 -20.30 15.11 -8.46
N VAL A 267 -19.59 15.98 -7.77
CA VAL A 267 -18.24 15.75 -7.26
C VAL A 267 -18.30 15.83 -5.74
N ILE A 268 -18.20 14.68 -5.09
CA ILE A 268 -18.37 14.52 -3.65
C ILE A 268 -17.15 13.79 -3.10
N PHE A 269 -16.53 14.27 -2.03
CA PHE A 269 -15.36 13.59 -1.49
C PHE A 269 -15.71 12.43 -0.55
N GLN A 270 -14.75 11.56 -0.36
CA GLN A 270 -14.75 10.44 0.57
C GLN A 270 -13.46 10.44 1.39
N ASP A 271 -13.57 10.19 2.71
CA ASP A 271 -12.39 9.96 3.55
C ASP A 271 -11.79 8.60 3.24
N ARG A 272 -10.51 8.58 2.82
CA ARG A 272 -9.79 7.36 2.45
C ARG A 272 -8.51 7.13 3.25
N GLY A 273 -8.55 7.42 4.55
CA GLY A 273 -7.41 7.22 5.43
C GLY A 273 -6.23 8.14 5.09
N ALA A 274 -5.04 7.61 5.08
CA ALA A 274 -3.80 8.39 5.02
C ALA A 274 -3.60 9.20 3.72
N VAL A 275 -4.20 8.78 2.61
CA VAL A 275 -4.15 9.56 1.36
C VAL A 275 -4.96 10.85 1.47
N GLY A 276 -5.93 10.91 2.37
CA GLY A 276 -6.76 12.07 2.63
C GLY A 276 -8.20 11.95 2.13
N ARG A 277 -8.78 13.06 1.74
CA ARG A 277 -10.18 13.19 1.30
C ARG A 277 -10.24 13.25 -0.22
N VAL A 278 -10.83 12.24 -0.82
CA VAL A 278 -10.67 11.92 -2.24
C VAL A 278 -11.98 12.18 -3.01
N PRO A 279 -11.99 13.00 -4.08
CA PRO A 279 -13.22 13.29 -4.82
C PRO A 279 -13.68 12.10 -5.67
N LEU A 280 -14.97 11.81 -5.57
CA LEU A 280 -15.70 10.83 -6.36
C LEU A 280 -16.60 11.55 -7.36
N LEU A 281 -16.74 10.98 -8.54
CA LEU A 281 -17.61 11.48 -9.60
C LEU A 281 -18.82 10.58 -9.74
N MET A 282 -20.00 11.16 -9.88
CA MET A 282 -21.23 10.42 -10.09
C MET A 282 -22.26 11.21 -10.91
N PRO A 283 -23.22 10.55 -11.54
CA PRO A 283 -24.31 11.25 -12.20
C PRO A 283 -25.22 11.95 -11.17
N CYS A 284 -25.79 13.07 -11.55
CA CYS A 284 -26.84 13.76 -10.84
C CYS A 284 -28.12 13.73 -11.69
N ARG A 285 -29.18 13.16 -11.16
CA ARG A 285 -30.46 13.00 -11.85
C ARG A 285 -31.52 13.83 -11.19
N TRP A 286 -32.22 14.66 -11.95
CA TRP A 286 -33.35 15.45 -11.44
C TRP A 286 -34.62 14.58 -11.37
N ILE A 287 -35.02 14.16 -10.18
CA ILE A 287 -36.17 13.31 -9.91
C ILE A 287 -37.14 14.10 -8.99
N ASP A 288 -38.33 14.34 -9.44
CA ASP A 288 -39.34 15.13 -8.71
C ASP A 288 -38.81 16.50 -8.24
N GLY A 289 -37.92 17.10 -9.06
CA GLY A 289 -37.26 18.36 -8.77
C GLY A 289 -36.20 18.29 -7.66
N TRP A 290 -35.65 17.11 -7.36
CA TRP A 290 -34.52 16.90 -6.47
C TRP A 290 -33.28 16.40 -7.24
N PRO A 291 -32.10 16.91 -6.92
CA PRO A 291 -30.86 16.45 -7.55
C PRO A 291 -30.37 15.16 -6.89
N MET A 292 -30.90 14.03 -7.30
CA MET A 292 -30.55 12.72 -6.76
C MET A 292 -29.19 12.26 -7.31
N LEU A 293 -28.28 11.87 -6.45
CA LEU A 293 -26.91 11.52 -6.79
C LEU A 293 -26.69 10.02 -6.87
N GLY A 294 -25.71 9.61 -7.65
CA GLY A 294 -25.32 8.21 -7.81
C GLY A 294 -25.97 7.55 -9.02
N ASP A 295 -25.75 6.24 -9.14
CA ASP A 295 -26.39 5.39 -10.13
C ASP A 295 -27.91 5.22 -9.89
N GLU A 296 -28.55 4.32 -10.64
CA GLU A 296 -30.01 4.11 -10.51
C GLU A 296 -30.42 3.65 -9.11
N ASP A 297 -29.55 2.97 -8.40
CA ASP A 297 -29.75 2.47 -7.04
C ASP A 297 -29.31 3.48 -5.95
N GLY A 298 -28.77 4.64 -6.35
CA GLY A 298 -28.29 5.69 -5.44
C GLY A 298 -26.90 5.40 -4.86
N HIS A 299 -26.08 4.58 -5.53
CA HIS A 299 -24.72 4.27 -5.15
C HIS A 299 -23.68 5.00 -6.01
N VAL A 300 -22.49 5.20 -5.47
CA VAL A 300 -21.34 5.69 -6.25
C VAL A 300 -20.97 4.65 -7.30
N PRO A 301 -20.98 4.98 -8.59
CA PRO A 301 -20.62 4.02 -9.64
C PRO A 301 -19.11 3.80 -9.67
N THR A 302 -18.66 2.58 -9.97
CA THR A 302 -17.23 2.30 -10.20
C THR A 302 -16.73 2.95 -11.48
N TRP A 303 -17.56 2.92 -12.52
CA TRP A 303 -17.22 3.41 -13.85
C TRP A 303 -18.28 4.40 -14.37
N MET A 304 -17.82 5.46 -14.99
CA MET A 304 -18.65 6.39 -15.71
C MET A 304 -18.22 6.48 -17.19
N ARG A 305 -19.18 6.68 -18.09
CA ARG A 305 -18.91 6.94 -19.49
C ARG A 305 -18.11 8.21 -19.65
N PRO A 306 -17.23 8.29 -20.68
CA PRO A 306 -16.52 9.52 -20.98
C PRO A 306 -17.50 10.68 -21.23
N ILE A 307 -17.18 11.83 -20.64
CA ILE A 307 -17.99 13.05 -20.76
C ILE A 307 -17.58 13.83 -22.00
N ALA A 308 -16.29 13.73 -22.34
CA ALA A 308 -15.75 14.34 -23.55
C ALA A 308 -14.63 13.45 -24.10
N LYS A 309 -14.26 13.70 -25.35
CA LYS A 309 -13.10 13.03 -25.94
C LYS A 309 -11.82 13.45 -25.21
N GLU A 310 -11.04 12.48 -24.77
CA GLU A 310 -9.74 12.73 -24.16
C GLU A 310 -8.79 13.38 -25.17
N GLU A 311 -8.28 14.57 -24.83
CA GLU A 311 -7.35 15.31 -25.70
C GLU A 311 -5.91 15.17 -25.23
N LYS A 312 -5.67 15.24 -23.93
CA LYS A 312 -4.34 15.19 -23.32
C LYS A 312 -4.44 14.63 -21.92
N LYS A 313 -3.58 13.67 -21.59
CA LYS A 313 -3.38 13.25 -20.20
C LYS A 313 -2.65 14.36 -19.45
N VAL A 314 -3.30 14.88 -18.43
CA VAL A 314 -2.75 15.86 -17.50
C VAL A 314 -2.95 15.33 -16.07
N SER A 315 -2.16 15.85 -15.13
CA SER A 315 -2.20 15.40 -13.73
C SER A 315 -1.95 16.56 -12.78
N ILE A 316 -2.45 16.45 -11.57
CA ILE A 316 -2.18 17.38 -10.46
C ILE A 316 -0.88 17.05 -9.72
N VAL A 317 -0.20 15.99 -10.09
CA VAL A 317 1.12 15.57 -9.60
C VAL A 317 2.05 15.29 -10.78
N SER A 318 3.34 15.49 -10.60
CA SER A 318 4.32 15.32 -11.68
C SER A 318 5.73 15.08 -11.17
N SER A 319 6.53 14.42 -11.98
CA SER A 319 7.99 14.46 -11.87
C SER A 319 8.52 15.86 -12.16
N ASP A 320 9.71 16.17 -11.62
CA ASP A 320 10.38 17.46 -11.84
C ASP A 320 11.91 17.27 -11.86
N ASP A 321 12.52 17.69 -12.94
CA ASP A 321 13.99 17.69 -13.11
C ASP A 321 14.61 19.05 -12.74
N PHE A 322 13.82 19.94 -12.16
CA PHE A 322 14.20 21.29 -11.73
C PHE A 322 15.00 22.12 -12.76
N ASN A 323 14.80 21.85 -14.03
CA ASN A 323 15.46 22.59 -15.12
C ASN A 323 14.78 23.93 -15.44
N GLU A 324 13.51 24.07 -15.07
CA GLU A 324 12.75 25.29 -15.27
C GLU A 324 13.09 26.36 -14.20
N PRO A 325 13.03 27.64 -14.53
CA PRO A 325 13.35 28.70 -13.58
C PRO A 325 12.28 28.95 -12.51
N LYS A 326 11.15 28.25 -12.60
CA LYS A 326 10.03 28.32 -11.66
C LYS A 326 9.57 26.93 -11.29
N LEU A 327 9.13 26.76 -10.05
CA LEU A 327 8.51 25.53 -9.61
C LEU A 327 7.23 25.23 -10.41
N GLY A 328 7.01 23.96 -10.73
CA GLY A 328 5.76 23.48 -11.28
C GLY A 328 4.58 23.71 -10.33
N LEU A 329 3.37 23.89 -10.89
CA LEU A 329 2.17 24.20 -10.11
C LEU A 329 1.69 23.05 -9.20
N TYR A 330 2.29 21.88 -9.32
CA TYR A 330 2.04 20.72 -8.44
C TYR A 330 2.81 20.78 -7.11
N TRP A 331 3.73 21.72 -6.94
CA TRP A 331 4.47 21.95 -5.70
C TRP A 331 3.77 22.92 -4.77
N GLN A 332 3.79 22.61 -3.48
CA GLN A 332 3.35 23.53 -2.42
C GLN A 332 4.32 23.45 -1.24
N TRP A 333 4.65 24.62 -0.69
CA TRP A 333 5.46 24.74 0.52
C TRP A 333 4.64 24.45 1.77
N ASN A 334 5.27 23.82 2.75
CA ASN A 334 4.71 23.69 4.09
C ASN A 334 4.86 25.03 4.83
N HIS A 335 3.77 25.82 4.92
CA HIS A 335 3.77 27.22 5.32
C HIS A 335 4.38 28.14 4.25
N ASN A 336 4.50 29.45 4.57
CA ASN A 336 5.13 30.40 3.65
C ASN A 336 6.62 30.09 3.47
N PRO A 337 7.14 30.09 2.25
CA PRO A 337 8.58 29.92 2.03
C PRO A 337 9.36 31.20 2.37
N ILE A 338 10.62 31.02 2.72
CA ILE A 338 11.62 32.09 2.79
C ILE A 338 12.33 32.10 1.45
N ASP A 339 12.13 33.16 0.66
CA ASP A 339 12.57 33.19 -0.75
C ASP A 339 14.10 33.18 -0.88
N GLU A 340 14.84 33.72 0.06
CA GLU A 340 16.31 33.72 0.05
C GLU A 340 16.90 32.34 0.43
N ALA A 341 16.08 31.45 0.95
CA ALA A 341 16.53 30.14 1.43
C ALA A 341 16.29 28.99 0.44
N TRP A 342 15.92 29.28 -0.80
CA TRP A 342 15.85 28.31 -1.87
C TRP A 342 16.19 28.90 -3.23
N SER A 343 16.54 28.09 -4.21
CA SER A 343 16.86 28.54 -5.55
C SER A 343 16.77 27.42 -6.58
N LEU A 344 16.31 27.76 -7.80
CA LEU A 344 16.38 26.92 -9.00
C LEU A 344 17.50 27.38 -9.97
N THR A 345 18.20 28.46 -9.64
CA THR A 345 19.16 29.10 -10.55
C THR A 345 20.59 29.17 -10.03
N GLU A 346 20.83 29.06 -8.71
CA GLU A 346 22.18 29.05 -8.15
C GLU A 346 22.99 27.82 -8.59
N ARG A 347 22.33 26.68 -8.81
CA ARG A 347 22.87 25.53 -9.50
C ARG A 347 21.85 25.07 -10.54
N LYS A 348 22.12 25.31 -11.81
CA LYS A 348 21.20 24.97 -12.90
C LYS A 348 20.88 23.45 -12.88
N GLY A 349 19.58 23.13 -13.00
CA GLY A 349 19.08 21.77 -12.97
C GLY A 349 18.94 21.18 -11.56
N PHE A 350 18.97 22.03 -10.52
CA PHE A 350 18.81 21.59 -9.15
C PHE A 350 17.90 22.54 -8.36
N LEU A 351 17.10 21.94 -7.50
CA LEU A 351 16.48 22.66 -6.40
C LEU A 351 17.50 22.75 -5.25
N ARG A 352 17.90 23.96 -4.91
CA ARG A 352 18.73 24.23 -3.72
C ARG A 352 17.86 24.63 -2.55
N LEU A 353 18.00 23.90 -1.44
CA LEU A 353 17.39 24.25 -0.15
C LEU A 353 18.52 24.62 0.83
N LYS A 354 18.40 25.79 1.46
CA LYS A 354 19.42 26.33 2.37
C LYS A 354 18.92 26.35 3.80
N THR A 355 19.79 26.09 4.75
CA THR A 355 19.51 26.29 6.16
C THR A 355 19.51 27.77 6.47
N ASN A 356 18.36 28.34 6.73
CA ASN A 356 18.16 29.77 7.04
C ASN A 356 17.95 30.06 8.52
N ARG A 357 17.29 29.11 9.19
CA ARG A 357 16.87 29.24 10.59
C ARG A 357 17.31 27.99 11.36
N VAL A 358 17.75 28.15 12.61
CA VAL A 358 18.02 27.04 13.50
C VAL A 358 16.71 26.61 14.12
N VAL A 359 16.34 25.33 13.95
CA VAL A 359 15.11 24.74 14.43
C VAL A 359 15.37 23.37 15.04
N SER A 360 14.43 22.86 15.82
CA SER A 360 14.63 21.62 16.57
C SER A 360 14.20 20.37 15.80
N ASN A 361 13.31 20.52 14.83
CA ASN A 361 12.69 19.40 14.14
C ASN A 361 12.12 19.80 12.77
N LEU A 362 11.68 18.80 12.00
CA LEU A 362 11.12 18.98 10.66
C LEU A 362 9.86 19.87 10.64
N TYR A 363 9.00 19.78 11.67
CA TYR A 363 7.74 20.53 11.69
C TYR A 363 7.92 22.03 11.92
N GLU A 364 9.09 22.45 12.38
CA GLU A 364 9.49 23.87 12.50
C GLU A 364 10.34 24.34 11.30
N ALA A 365 10.71 23.42 10.41
CA ALA A 365 11.62 23.71 9.30
C ALA A 365 10.93 24.55 8.22
N PRO A 366 11.44 25.75 7.89
CA PRO A 366 10.98 26.47 6.70
C PRO A 366 11.42 25.77 5.42
N ASN A 367 10.74 26.10 4.32
CA ASN A 367 11.08 25.61 2.98
C ASN A 367 11.07 24.09 2.84
N THR A 368 10.12 23.43 3.49
CA THR A 368 9.77 22.04 3.19
C THR A 368 8.84 22.04 1.98
N LEU A 369 9.32 21.49 0.87
CA LEU A 369 8.60 21.46 -0.41
C LEU A 369 7.82 20.16 -0.54
N THR A 370 6.53 20.25 -0.84
CA THR A 370 5.66 19.08 -0.84
C THR A 370 4.89 18.89 -2.13
N GLN A 371 4.57 17.63 -2.38
CA GLN A 371 3.65 17.21 -3.44
C GLN A 371 2.74 16.09 -2.91
N ARG A 372 1.47 16.03 -3.37
CA ARG A 372 0.51 15.01 -2.95
C ARG A 372 1.01 13.61 -3.23
N MET A 373 0.84 12.69 -2.29
CA MET A 373 0.84 11.26 -2.59
C MET A 373 -0.51 10.87 -3.18
N THR A 374 -0.54 9.84 -4.00
CA THR A 374 -1.75 9.38 -4.71
C THR A 374 -1.99 7.89 -4.50
N GLY A 375 -3.24 7.48 -4.54
CA GLY A 375 -3.63 6.08 -4.57
C GLY A 375 -3.91 5.56 -6.00
N PRO A 376 -4.10 4.23 -6.14
CA PRO A 376 -4.05 3.23 -5.05
C PRO A 376 -2.66 3.02 -4.49
N THR A 377 -1.62 3.16 -5.31
CA THR A 377 -0.19 3.11 -4.97
C THR A 377 0.55 4.23 -5.67
N CYS A 378 1.65 4.67 -5.11
CA CYS A 378 2.54 5.63 -5.75
C CYS A 378 3.98 5.44 -5.26
N SER A 379 4.91 5.95 -6.03
CA SER A 379 6.33 5.99 -5.68
C SER A 379 6.90 7.35 -6.07
N ALA A 380 7.79 7.88 -5.24
CA ALA A 380 8.63 8.98 -5.66
C ALA A 380 10.05 8.78 -5.19
N SER A 381 11.00 9.20 -6.03
CA SER A 381 12.42 9.22 -5.72
C SER A 381 13.04 10.58 -6.03
N ALA A 382 14.14 10.91 -5.35
CA ALA A 382 14.89 12.13 -5.58
C ALA A 382 16.37 11.89 -5.38
N PHE A 383 17.20 12.53 -6.21
CA PHE A 383 18.64 12.61 -6.03
C PHE A 383 19.00 13.74 -5.10
N ILE A 384 19.83 13.50 -4.10
CA ILE A 384 20.24 14.48 -3.10
C ILE A 384 21.75 14.56 -3.03
N ASP A 385 22.34 15.71 -3.42
CA ASP A 385 23.73 16.06 -3.20
C ASP A 385 23.84 16.85 -1.89
N PHE A 386 24.41 16.22 -0.88
CA PHE A 386 24.54 16.78 0.47
C PHE A 386 25.98 17.18 0.80
N SER A 387 26.82 17.41 -0.22
CA SER A 387 28.25 17.78 -0.06
C SER A 387 28.46 19.03 0.79
N HIS A 388 27.45 19.91 0.83
CA HIS A 388 27.53 21.22 1.49
C HIS A 388 26.75 21.31 2.81
N LEU A 389 26.22 20.20 3.29
CA LEU A 389 25.66 20.14 4.64
C LEU A 389 26.76 20.26 5.70
N LYS A 390 26.42 20.88 6.80
CA LYS A 390 27.28 21.10 7.95
C LYS A 390 26.87 20.23 9.14
N ASP A 391 27.67 20.24 10.17
CA ASP A 391 27.33 19.58 11.44
C ASP A 391 26.06 20.19 12.05
N GLY A 392 25.08 19.34 12.38
CA GLY A 392 23.75 19.73 12.84
C GLY A 392 22.70 19.95 11.75
N ASP A 393 23.10 19.90 10.47
CA ASP A 393 22.17 19.96 9.36
C ASP A 393 21.47 18.60 9.15
N CYS A 394 20.21 18.70 8.77
CA CYS A 394 19.34 17.58 8.42
C CYS A 394 18.68 17.85 7.07
N ALA A 395 18.77 16.91 6.15
CA ALA A 395 18.11 16.99 4.86
C ALA A 395 17.58 15.63 4.44
N GLY A 396 16.58 15.59 3.58
CA GLY A 396 16.06 14.34 3.08
C GLY A 396 14.67 14.42 2.48
N MET A 397 13.97 13.28 2.60
CA MET A 397 12.66 13.06 2.04
C MET A 397 11.73 12.41 3.06
N ALA A 398 10.45 12.76 3.04
CA ALA A 398 9.47 12.22 3.97
C ALA A 398 8.15 11.85 3.29
N ALA A 399 7.46 10.84 3.85
CA ALA A 399 6.01 10.72 3.78
C ALA A 399 5.44 11.58 4.91
N PHE A 400 5.08 12.81 4.57
CA PHE A 400 4.87 13.91 5.50
C PHE A 400 3.39 14.09 5.86
N ASN A 401 3.12 14.04 7.16
CA ASN A 401 1.83 14.37 7.75
C ASN A 401 2.04 14.67 9.25
N GLY A 402 1.00 14.76 10.04
CA GLY A 402 1.09 14.83 11.50
C GLY A 402 1.74 13.59 12.14
N HIS A 403 1.65 12.47 11.45
CA HIS A 403 2.45 11.26 11.63
C HIS A 403 3.26 11.09 10.35
N SER A 404 4.59 11.05 10.45
CA SER A 404 5.49 11.02 9.29
C SER A 404 6.48 9.87 9.36
N GLY A 405 6.77 9.26 8.22
CA GLY A 405 7.94 8.43 8.01
C GLY A 405 9.01 9.26 7.30
N VAL A 406 10.21 9.35 7.86
CA VAL A 406 11.21 10.35 7.44
C VAL A 406 12.56 9.69 7.15
N LEU A 407 13.11 9.96 5.97
CA LEU A 407 14.49 9.66 5.61
C LEU A 407 15.35 10.90 5.85
N THR A 408 16.25 10.85 6.82
CA THR A 408 17.08 11.98 7.22
C THR A 408 18.56 11.70 7.00
N ILE A 409 19.21 12.52 6.20
CA ILE A 409 20.66 12.60 6.06
C ILE A 409 21.18 13.54 7.15
N SER A 410 22.11 13.08 7.98
CA SER A 410 22.71 13.86 9.05
C SER A 410 24.15 13.42 9.30
N LYS A 411 24.87 14.16 10.13
CA LYS A 411 26.25 13.87 10.47
C LYS A 411 26.37 13.33 11.88
N ALA A 412 27.07 12.21 12.04
CA ALA A 412 27.42 11.62 13.33
C ALA A 412 28.95 11.58 13.46
N GLY A 413 29.51 12.46 14.29
CA GLY A 413 30.97 12.62 14.42
C GLY A 413 31.61 13.10 13.12
N LYS A 414 32.47 12.25 12.51
CA LYS A 414 33.10 12.53 11.23
C LYS A 414 32.41 11.89 10.02
N GLN A 415 31.36 11.08 10.25
CA GLN A 415 30.69 10.31 9.23
C GLN A 415 29.29 10.85 8.94
N TRP A 416 28.86 10.70 7.70
CA TRP A 416 27.51 10.94 7.28
C TRP A 416 26.69 9.67 7.38
N GLN A 417 25.44 9.83 7.79
CA GLN A 417 24.49 8.73 7.96
C GLN A 417 23.14 9.08 7.37
N LEU A 418 22.41 8.05 6.97
CA LEU A 418 21.00 8.10 6.60
C LEU A 418 20.22 7.32 7.65
N SER A 419 19.20 7.94 8.21
CA SER A 419 18.29 7.29 9.16
C SER A 419 16.87 7.28 8.64
N MET A 420 16.15 6.18 8.83
CA MET A 420 14.69 6.15 8.73
C MET A 420 14.11 6.27 10.13
N SER A 421 13.22 7.23 10.33
CA SER A 421 12.52 7.45 11.59
C SER A 421 11.03 7.65 11.41
N GLU A 422 10.28 7.28 12.45
CA GLU A 422 8.89 7.68 12.62
C GLU A 422 8.84 8.93 13.47
N GLN A 423 8.04 9.92 13.05
CA GLN A 423 7.89 11.18 13.77
C GLN A 423 6.42 11.52 13.97
N VAL A 424 6.07 11.97 15.15
CA VAL A 424 4.69 12.35 15.50
C VAL A 424 4.71 13.72 16.13
N VAL A 425 4.00 14.68 15.54
CA VAL A 425 3.81 16.00 16.11
C VAL A 425 2.58 16.02 17.02
N SER A 426 2.72 16.58 18.21
CA SER A 426 1.60 16.94 19.07
C SER A 426 1.44 18.46 19.10
N LEU A 427 0.19 18.91 18.90
CA LEU A 427 -0.17 20.32 18.82
C LEU A 427 -1.09 20.70 19.97
N THR A 428 -1.02 21.97 20.40
CA THR A 428 -2.01 22.53 21.33
C THR A 428 -3.36 22.70 20.63
N ASP A 429 -4.46 22.59 21.37
CA ASP A 429 -5.80 22.50 20.78
C ASP A 429 -6.22 23.74 19.97
N ARG A 430 -6.09 24.93 20.55
CA ARG A 430 -6.52 26.17 19.93
C ARG A 430 -5.43 26.80 19.09
N GLU A 431 -4.26 26.99 19.70
CA GLU A 431 -3.15 27.73 19.11
C GLU A 431 -2.42 26.94 18.01
N LYS A 432 -2.61 25.62 17.95
CA LYS A 432 -1.89 24.73 17.03
C LYS A 432 -0.37 24.91 17.07
N SER A 433 0.15 25.33 18.22
CA SER A 433 1.58 25.36 18.46
C SER A 433 2.12 23.98 18.72
N ILE A 434 3.36 23.72 18.33
CA ILE A 434 4.03 22.45 18.57
C ILE A 434 4.25 22.30 20.07
N LYS A 435 3.65 21.28 20.66
CA LYS A 435 3.85 20.87 22.04
C LYS A 435 5.05 19.95 22.16
N GLU A 436 5.14 18.98 21.27
CA GLU A 436 6.18 17.97 21.24
C GLU A 436 6.28 17.33 19.87
N VAL A 437 7.49 16.90 19.50
CA VAL A 437 7.72 16.02 18.35
C VAL A 437 8.43 14.78 18.88
N GLU A 438 7.71 13.68 18.89
CA GLU A 438 8.27 12.37 19.21
C GLU A 438 8.98 11.84 17.96
N GLN A 439 10.17 11.26 18.14
CA GLN A 439 10.94 10.65 17.06
C GLN A 439 11.47 9.29 17.52
N GLU A 440 11.23 8.28 16.70
CA GLU A 440 11.78 6.94 16.87
C GLU A 440 12.59 6.55 15.64
N VAL A 441 13.90 6.39 15.80
CA VAL A 441 14.80 5.93 14.73
C VAL A 441 14.67 4.42 14.59
N LYS A 442 14.31 3.94 13.42
CA LYS A 442 14.13 2.51 13.13
C LYS A 442 15.40 1.85 12.58
N GLU A 443 16.14 2.55 11.74
CA GLU A 443 17.40 2.07 11.17
C GLU A 443 18.29 3.25 10.78
N THR A 444 19.59 3.05 10.90
CA THR A 444 20.61 3.99 10.46
C THR A 444 21.68 3.27 9.66
N VAL A 445 22.05 3.82 8.51
CA VAL A 445 23.14 3.33 7.67
C VAL A 445 24.20 4.40 7.47
N GLN A 446 25.48 3.98 7.39
CA GLN A 446 26.57 4.89 7.09
C GLN A 446 26.61 5.16 5.59
N LEU A 447 26.69 6.43 5.20
CA LEU A 447 26.81 6.84 3.82
C LEU A 447 28.30 6.87 3.40
N THR A 448 28.59 6.23 2.28
CA THR A 448 29.96 6.09 1.77
C THR A 448 30.34 7.17 0.76
N GLN A 449 29.37 7.97 0.29
CA GLN A 449 29.56 9.08 -0.65
C GLN A 449 28.71 10.29 -0.23
N ARG A 450 28.82 11.39 -0.96
CA ARG A 450 28.19 12.69 -0.63
C ARG A 450 26.92 12.97 -1.43
N SER A 451 26.43 11.98 -2.11
CA SER A 451 25.15 12.01 -2.80
C SER A 451 24.42 10.68 -2.63
N VAL A 452 23.11 10.72 -2.65
CA VAL A 452 22.28 9.53 -2.48
C VAL A 452 20.92 9.76 -3.15
N TRP A 453 20.36 8.70 -3.72
CA TRP A 453 18.97 8.66 -4.14
C TRP A 453 18.12 8.18 -2.97
N LEU A 454 17.02 8.85 -2.71
CA LEU A 454 16.01 8.42 -1.73
C LEU A 454 14.72 8.09 -2.47
N ARG A 455 14.00 7.04 -2.02
CA ARG A 455 12.69 6.66 -2.57
C ARG A 455 11.72 6.27 -1.46
N ILE A 456 10.48 6.69 -1.62
CA ILE A 456 9.37 6.32 -0.75
C ILE A 456 8.23 5.80 -1.62
N ASP A 457 7.80 4.58 -1.33
CA ASP A 457 6.64 3.94 -1.95
C ASP A 457 5.44 4.05 -1.01
N GLY A 458 4.27 4.38 -1.53
CA GLY A 458 3.03 4.49 -0.77
C GLY A 458 1.97 3.51 -1.26
N ASP A 459 1.28 2.86 -0.35
CA ASP A 459 0.16 1.94 -0.61
C ASP A 459 -1.07 2.41 0.16
N PHE A 460 -2.07 2.91 -0.54
CA PHE A 460 -3.32 3.46 0.00
C PHE A 460 -4.55 2.59 -0.31
N ARG A 461 -4.34 1.35 -0.70
CA ARG A 461 -5.44 0.41 -0.87
C ARG A 461 -6.17 0.19 0.46
N VAL A 462 -7.40 -0.31 0.39
CA VAL A 462 -8.25 -0.55 1.57
C VAL A 462 -7.47 -1.32 2.65
N ASN A 463 -7.50 -0.81 3.89
CA ASN A 463 -6.82 -1.37 5.06
C ASN A 463 -5.28 -1.42 4.98
N GLN A 464 -4.67 -0.77 3.99
CA GLN A 464 -3.22 -0.70 3.86
C GLN A 464 -2.67 0.57 4.54
N ASP A 465 -2.57 1.70 3.86
CA ASP A 465 -1.96 2.94 4.35
C ASP A 465 -0.50 2.75 4.82
N PHE A 466 0.33 2.14 3.98
CA PHE A 466 1.73 1.90 4.31
C PHE A 466 2.69 2.66 3.41
N ALA A 467 3.79 3.12 3.99
CA ALA A 467 4.95 3.62 3.25
C ALA A 467 6.17 2.72 3.48
N THR A 468 6.99 2.57 2.45
CA THR A 468 8.25 1.84 2.46
C THR A 468 9.37 2.70 1.93
N PHE A 469 10.58 2.54 2.47
CA PHE A 469 11.68 3.48 2.32
C PHE A 469 12.91 2.80 1.75
N TYR A 470 13.56 3.50 0.81
CA TYR A 470 14.72 2.97 0.10
C TYR A 470 15.77 4.05 -0.10
N TYR A 471 17.01 3.64 -0.26
CA TYR A 471 18.10 4.48 -0.74
C TYR A 471 18.91 3.76 -1.83
N SER A 472 19.62 4.54 -2.62
CA SER A 472 20.47 4.01 -3.67
C SER A 472 21.67 4.95 -3.89
N TYR A 473 22.80 4.40 -4.30
CA TYR A 473 23.99 5.20 -4.65
C TYR A 473 24.08 5.53 -6.15
N ASP A 474 23.34 4.80 -6.99
CA ASP A 474 23.41 4.91 -8.45
C ASP A 474 22.03 5.10 -9.12
N GLY A 475 20.95 5.14 -8.32
CA GLY A 475 19.55 5.23 -8.78
C GLY A 475 19.02 3.93 -9.41
N LYS A 476 19.78 2.85 -9.38
CA LYS A 476 19.44 1.57 -10.02
C LYS A 476 19.31 0.44 -9.01
N GLU A 477 20.33 0.24 -8.18
CA GLU A 477 20.28 -0.73 -7.08
C GLU A 477 19.72 -0.05 -5.83
N TRP A 478 18.57 -0.54 -5.36
CA TRP A 478 17.87 0.03 -4.23
C TRP A 478 17.96 -0.84 -2.99
N PHE A 479 18.24 -0.22 -1.86
CA PHE A 479 18.32 -0.87 -0.56
C PHE A 479 17.17 -0.41 0.31
N ARG A 480 16.45 -1.37 0.89
CA ARG A 480 15.43 -1.09 1.89
C ARG A 480 16.08 -0.50 3.14
N ILE A 481 15.44 0.48 3.75
CA ILE A 481 15.85 1.03 5.04
C ILE A 481 14.64 1.21 5.96
N GLY A 482 14.82 0.89 7.23
CA GLY A 482 13.78 1.01 8.25
C GLY A 482 12.69 -0.04 8.14
N THR A 483 11.55 0.27 8.72
CA THR A 483 10.37 -0.58 8.79
C THR A 483 9.30 -0.13 7.80
N ARG A 484 8.36 -1.00 7.50
CA ARG A 484 7.12 -0.65 6.82
C ARG A 484 6.30 0.25 7.75
N TYR A 485 6.08 1.48 7.35
CA TYR A 485 5.49 2.51 8.18
C TYR A 485 3.99 2.64 7.94
N LYS A 486 3.18 2.57 9.01
CA LYS A 486 1.73 2.79 8.94
C LYS A 486 1.44 4.28 8.91
N MET A 487 1.08 4.81 7.74
CA MET A 487 0.63 6.18 7.57
C MET A 487 -0.74 6.39 8.22
N ARG A 488 -1.03 7.62 8.65
CA ARG A 488 -2.29 7.97 9.31
C ARG A 488 -2.79 9.34 8.89
N PHE A 489 -4.11 9.45 8.85
CA PHE A 489 -4.81 10.73 8.77
C PHE A 489 -5.28 11.11 10.18
N ASP A 490 -4.91 12.31 10.64
CA ASP A 490 -5.36 12.84 11.93
C ASP A 490 -5.81 14.31 11.76
N TYR A 491 -7.13 14.52 11.75
CA TYR A 491 -7.72 15.85 11.59
C TYR A 491 -7.32 16.84 12.69
N ARG A 492 -6.87 16.35 13.87
CA ARG A 492 -6.42 17.20 14.98
C ARG A 492 -5.04 17.79 14.75
N LYS A 493 -4.28 17.25 13.81
CA LYS A 493 -2.91 17.65 13.46
C LYS A 493 -2.91 18.49 12.18
N LEU A 494 -2.50 17.96 11.05
CA LEU A 494 -2.41 18.69 9.79
C LEU A 494 -3.74 18.80 9.02
N PHE A 495 -4.62 17.86 9.21
CA PHE A 495 -5.92 17.76 8.55
C PHE A 495 -5.82 17.70 7.03
N THR A 496 -4.77 17.09 6.54
CA THR A 496 -4.49 16.87 5.12
C THR A 496 -4.11 15.42 4.86
N GLY A 497 -4.14 15.00 3.59
CA GLY A 497 -3.54 13.75 3.16
C GLY A 497 -2.01 13.78 3.25
N THR A 498 -1.40 12.60 3.24
CA THR A 498 0.05 12.45 3.27
C THR A 498 0.68 12.99 1.99
N ARG A 499 1.83 13.64 2.12
CA ARG A 499 2.58 14.23 1.00
C ARG A 499 4.01 13.75 0.97
N TYR A 500 4.59 13.65 -0.20
CA TYR A 500 6.04 13.66 -0.33
C TYR A 500 6.56 15.04 0.09
N ALA A 501 7.62 15.06 0.90
CA ALA A 501 8.26 16.28 1.33
C ALA A 501 9.77 16.20 1.10
N LEU A 502 10.34 17.28 0.56
CA LEU A 502 11.78 17.51 0.44
C LEU A 502 12.16 18.61 1.45
N PHE A 503 13.20 18.40 2.24
CA PHE A 503 13.52 19.32 3.33
C PHE A 503 15.03 19.48 3.57
N CYS A 504 15.39 20.63 4.13
CA CYS A 504 16.71 20.92 4.64
C CYS A 504 16.62 21.94 5.80
N TYR A 505 17.11 21.57 6.97
CA TYR A 505 17.15 22.46 8.13
C TYR A 505 18.39 22.21 8.98
N SER A 506 18.69 23.10 9.92
CA SER A 506 19.79 22.93 10.86
C SER A 506 19.33 23.05 12.29
N THR A 507 19.93 22.20 13.13
CA THR A 507 19.75 22.24 14.60
C THR A 507 20.84 23.02 15.32
N LYS A 508 21.89 23.48 14.60
CA LYS A 508 23.06 24.16 15.19
C LYS A 508 23.34 25.51 14.55
N ASN A 509 23.65 25.53 13.26
CA ASN A 509 24.14 26.73 12.57
C ASN A 509 23.55 26.86 11.18
N ARG A 510 23.31 28.08 10.74
CA ARG A 510 22.89 28.39 9.37
C ARG A 510 24.04 28.25 8.36
N GLY A 511 23.71 28.19 7.08
CA GLY A 511 24.65 28.33 5.97
C GLY A 511 25.07 26.98 5.35
N GLY A 512 24.47 25.86 5.73
CA GLY A 512 24.52 24.62 4.96
C GLY A 512 23.43 24.62 3.89
N TYR A 513 23.55 23.74 2.91
CA TYR A 513 22.53 23.57 1.88
C TYR A 513 22.62 22.18 1.25
N VAL A 514 21.55 21.80 0.58
CA VAL A 514 21.42 20.58 -0.20
C VAL A 514 20.96 20.92 -1.60
N ASP A 515 21.45 20.21 -2.59
CA ASP A 515 21.01 20.30 -3.98
C ASP A 515 20.24 19.03 -4.35
N ILE A 516 19.02 19.19 -4.82
CA ILE A 516 18.08 18.11 -5.12
C ILE A 516 17.78 18.13 -6.62
N ASP A 517 17.77 16.97 -7.24
CA ASP A 517 17.48 16.80 -8.66
C ASP A 517 16.64 15.54 -8.91
N ASN A 518 16.11 15.42 -10.11
CA ASN A 518 15.40 14.21 -10.58
C ASN A 518 14.35 13.70 -9.58
N PHE A 519 13.39 14.56 -9.23
CA PHE A 519 12.23 14.06 -8.51
C PHE A 519 11.36 13.26 -9.49
N GLU A 520 11.40 11.96 -9.38
CA GLU A 520 10.62 11.04 -10.22
C GLU A 520 9.38 10.59 -9.46
N PHE A 521 8.20 10.91 -10.01
CA PHE A 521 6.90 10.48 -9.49
C PHE A 521 6.26 9.48 -10.43
N GLY A 522 5.77 8.37 -9.91
CA GLY A 522 5.11 7.33 -10.71
C GLY A 522 4.52 6.22 -9.86
N ASP A 523 4.33 5.08 -10.49
CA ASP A 523 3.91 3.85 -9.82
C ASP A 523 5.08 3.19 -9.10
N ILE A 524 4.78 2.28 -8.16
CA ILE A 524 5.80 1.48 -7.48
C ILE A 524 6.57 0.68 -8.54
N PRO A 525 7.90 0.83 -8.64
CA PRO A 525 8.68 0.11 -9.62
C PRO A 525 8.57 -1.40 -9.43
N GLN A 526 8.37 -2.14 -10.51
CA GLN A 526 8.41 -3.60 -10.46
C GLN A 526 9.81 -4.04 -10.06
N SER A 527 9.90 -4.99 -9.12
CA SER A 527 11.16 -5.55 -8.69
C SER A 527 11.82 -6.35 -9.81
N SER A 528 13.13 -6.16 -10.01
CA SER A 528 13.95 -7.01 -10.88
C SER A 528 14.29 -8.37 -10.26
N ILE A 529 13.94 -8.59 -8.99
CA ILE A 529 14.17 -9.86 -8.30
C ILE A 529 13.23 -10.91 -8.90
N PRO A 530 13.77 -12.06 -9.37
CA PRO A 530 12.95 -13.07 -10.04
C PRO A 530 11.87 -13.64 -9.11
N LEU A 531 10.70 -13.93 -9.66
CA LEU A 531 9.64 -14.63 -8.93
C LEU A 531 9.96 -16.11 -8.77
N VAL A 532 10.67 -16.69 -9.71
CA VAL A 532 10.96 -18.13 -9.75
C VAL A 532 12.32 -18.35 -10.42
N TYR A 533 12.94 -19.45 -10.10
CA TYR A 533 14.18 -19.90 -10.74
C TYR A 533 13.91 -21.05 -11.72
N GLU A 534 14.77 -21.18 -12.71
CA GLU A 534 14.63 -22.25 -13.72
C GLU A 534 15.11 -23.61 -13.24
N GLN A 535 15.92 -23.62 -12.18
CA GLN A 535 16.58 -24.86 -11.71
C GLN A 535 16.32 -25.08 -10.22
N GLU A 536 16.20 -26.34 -9.86
CA GLU A 536 16.26 -26.78 -8.47
C GLU A 536 17.64 -26.49 -7.86
N ASN A 537 17.69 -26.15 -6.58
CA ASN A 537 18.93 -25.92 -5.83
C ASN A 537 19.83 -24.83 -6.42
N THR A 538 19.28 -23.68 -6.73
CA THR A 538 20.06 -22.54 -7.27
C THR A 538 21.19 -22.06 -6.36
N GLY A 539 21.17 -22.39 -5.07
CA GLY A 539 22.24 -22.13 -4.10
C GLY A 539 23.31 -23.21 -3.99
N SER A 540 23.27 -24.26 -4.81
CA SER A 540 24.16 -25.43 -4.71
C SER A 540 25.66 -25.14 -4.93
N ASN A 541 26.01 -23.95 -5.44
CA ASN A 541 27.39 -23.50 -5.57
C ASN A 541 28.09 -23.22 -4.23
N TYR A 542 27.35 -23.16 -3.14
CA TYR A 542 27.87 -22.99 -1.80
C TYR A 542 28.07 -24.37 -1.15
N SER A 543 29.29 -24.64 -0.69
CA SER A 543 29.56 -25.84 0.07
C SER A 543 28.82 -25.79 1.42
N PHE A 544 28.37 -26.95 1.87
CA PHE A 544 27.81 -27.08 3.21
C PHE A 544 28.83 -26.60 4.26
N PRO A 545 28.45 -25.74 5.19
CA PRO A 545 29.30 -25.37 6.30
C PRO A 545 29.54 -26.60 7.20
N ALA A 546 30.66 -26.59 7.92
CA ALA A 546 30.89 -27.58 8.95
C ALA A 546 29.88 -27.33 10.08
N MET A 547 28.97 -28.28 10.27
CA MET A 547 27.93 -28.16 11.30
C MET A 547 28.52 -28.45 12.68
N PRO A 548 28.34 -27.55 13.67
CA PRO A 548 28.82 -27.81 15.05
C PRO A 548 28.05 -28.95 15.70
N SER A 549 28.69 -29.60 16.69
CA SER A 549 27.95 -30.50 17.56
C SER A 549 26.96 -29.75 18.43
N VAL A 550 25.90 -30.41 18.87
CA VAL A 550 24.84 -29.77 19.68
C VAL A 550 25.38 -29.07 20.94
N SER A 551 26.41 -29.66 21.58
CA SER A 551 27.06 -29.07 22.75
C SER A 551 27.80 -27.75 22.49
N GLN A 552 28.17 -27.49 21.23
CA GLN A 552 28.82 -26.26 20.79
C GLN A 552 27.84 -25.16 20.37
N LEU A 553 26.54 -25.49 20.23
CA LEU A 553 25.52 -24.53 19.82
C LEU A 553 25.17 -23.58 20.99
N PRO A 554 25.05 -22.27 20.73
CA PRO A 554 24.67 -21.31 21.76
C PRO A 554 23.19 -21.46 22.13
N VAL A 555 22.83 -21.01 23.32
CA VAL A 555 21.43 -20.89 23.76
C VAL A 555 20.88 -19.53 23.29
N ILE A 556 19.88 -19.54 22.45
CA ILE A 556 19.19 -18.34 21.91
C ILE A 556 17.70 -18.53 22.15
N ARG A 557 17.12 -17.71 23.03
CA ARG A 557 15.70 -17.84 23.41
C ARG A 557 14.75 -17.17 22.43
N GLU A 558 15.17 -16.05 21.87
CA GLU A 558 14.44 -15.32 20.84
C GLU A 558 14.50 -16.05 19.50
N LEU A 559 13.60 -15.70 18.58
CA LEU A 559 13.71 -16.15 17.19
C LEU A 559 14.98 -15.57 16.59
N PRO A 560 15.86 -16.39 16.06
CA PRO A 560 17.06 -15.90 15.39
C PRO A 560 16.74 -15.04 14.18
N ASP A 561 17.50 -13.97 13.93
CA ASP A 561 17.36 -13.15 12.72
C ASP A 561 17.65 -13.99 11.47
N PRO A 562 16.67 -14.20 10.57
CA PRO A 562 16.85 -15.02 9.38
C PRO A 562 17.84 -14.43 8.37
N LEU A 563 18.17 -13.15 8.49
CA LEU A 563 19.12 -12.46 7.64
C LEU A 563 20.58 -12.54 8.13
N THR A 564 20.84 -13.08 9.31
CA THR A 564 22.18 -13.14 9.89
C THR A 564 22.87 -14.49 9.62
N MET A 565 24.07 -14.46 9.00
CA MET A 565 24.93 -15.65 8.80
C MET A 565 25.35 -16.24 10.14
N ARG A 566 25.36 -17.57 10.26
CA ARG A 566 25.62 -18.27 11.53
C ARG A 566 26.79 -19.23 11.52
N PHE A 567 27.11 -19.82 10.38
CA PHE A 567 28.11 -20.85 10.27
C PHE A 567 29.29 -20.38 9.43
N GLU A 568 30.49 -20.74 9.87
CA GLU A 568 31.72 -20.50 9.12
C GLU A 568 31.77 -21.39 7.87
N GLN A 569 31.83 -20.77 6.69
CA GLN A 569 32.05 -21.50 5.44
C GLN A 569 33.54 -21.52 5.07
N LYS A 570 34.14 -22.69 5.05
CA LYS A 570 35.49 -22.83 4.57
C LYS A 570 35.57 -22.57 3.06
N GLY A 571 36.33 -21.59 2.64
CA GLY A 571 36.86 -21.45 1.30
C GLY A 571 36.30 -20.34 0.42
N LYS A 572 35.16 -19.77 0.66
CA LYS A 572 34.59 -18.69 -0.19
C LYS A 572 34.05 -17.47 0.59
N VAL A 573 33.88 -17.57 1.89
CA VAL A 573 33.47 -16.44 2.72
C VAL A 573 34.68 -15.66 3.14
N LYS A 574 34.71 -14.36 2.89
CA LYS A 574 35.80 -13.49 3.36
C LYS A 574 35.81 -13.50 4.90
N LYS A 575 36.97 -13.57 5.49
CA LYS A 575 37.15 -13.45 6.95
C LYS A 575 36.43 -12.18 7.43
N GLY A 576 35.58 -12.32 8.44
CA GLY A 576 34.76 -11.22 8.98
C GLY A 576 33.33 -11.13 8.43
N GLN A 577 32.90 -12.13 7.66
CA GLN A 577 31.50 -12.22 7.19
C GLN A 577 30.62 -13.15 8.04
N GLU A 578 31.20 -13.90 8.96
CA GLU A 578 30.45 -14.70 9.94
C GLU A 578 29.67 -13.76 10.88
N GLY A 579 28.42 -14.05 11.08
CA GLY A 579 27.51 -13.20 11.85
C GLY A 579 27.11 -11.90 11.15
N GLN A 580 27.52 -11.70 9.89
CA GLN A 580 27.09 -10.55 9.10
C GLN A 580 25.61 -10.64 8.76
N ARG A 581 24.92 -9.52 8.92
CA ARG A 581 23.52 -9.40 8.50
C ARG A 581 23.44 -9.15 6.99
N ILE A 582 22.63 -9.94 6.30
CA ILE A 582 22.35 -9.77 4.86
C ILE A 582 21.50 -8.52 4.63
N THR A 583 21.96 -7.65 3.75
CA THR A 583 21.26 -6.43 3.35
C THR A 583 20.92 -6.41 1.86
N ARG A 584 21.61 -7.24 1.05
CA ARG A 584 21.48 -7.29 -0.41
C ARG A 584 20.90 -8.63 -0.85
N PHE A 585 20.00 -8.60 -1.82
CA PHE A 585 19.43 -9.83 -2.38
C PHE A 585 20.51 -10.78 -2.96
N ALA A 586 21.57 -10.22 -3.56
CA ALA A 586 22.69 -11.02 -4.10
C ALA A 586 23.37 -11.92 -3.05
N ASP A 587 23.28 -11.57 -1.77
CA ASP A 587 23.85 -12.37 -0.67
C ASP A 587 22.81 -13.34 -0.06
N TRP A 588 21.55 -13.22 -0.42
CA TRP A 588 20.48 -14.04 0.17
C TRP A 588 20.59 -15.52 -0.17
N GLU A 589 20.97 -15.88 -1.39
CA GLU A 589 21.14 -17.30 -1.76
C GLU A 589 22.15 -18.01 -0.86
N ARG A 590 23.23 -17.33 -0.49
CA ARG A 590 24.24 -17.88 0.42
C ARG A 590 23.64 -18.17 1.80
N ARG A 591 22.90 -17.21 2.36
CA ARG A 591 22.23 -17.39 3.65
C ARG A 591 21.13 -18.44 3.59
N ARG A 592 20.31 -18.43 2.56
CA ARG A 592 19.25 -19.41 2.32
C ARG A 592 19.83 -20.83 2.26
N ASN A 593 20.95 -21.01 1.56
CA ASN A 593 21.63 -22.30 1.48
C ASN A 593 22.20 -22.76 2.84
N GLU A 594 22.67 -21.83 3.67
CA GLU A 594 23.10 -22.12 5.05
C GLU A 594 21.92 -22.60 5.92
N ILE A 595 20.76 -21.95 5.80
CA ILE A 595 19.54 -22.40 6.49
C ILE A 595 19.14 -23.79 6.02
N ALA A 596 19.10 -24.03 4.70
CA ALA A 596 18.78 -25.32 4.12
C ALA A 596 19.71 -26.42 4.63
N ALA A 597 21.00 -26.15 4.72
CA ALA A 597 21.99 -27.06 5.26
C ALA A 597 21.72 -27.42 6.73
N ALA A 598 21.40 -26.42 7.56
CA ALA A 598 21.08 -26.62 8.96
C ALA A 598 19.80 -27.46 9.15
N ILE A 599 18.75 -27.15 8.41
CA ILE A 599 17.47 -27.89 8.47
C ILE A 599 17.68 -29.36 8.06
N GLN A 600 18.45 -29.62 7.00
CA GLN A 600 18.75 -30.97 6.57
C GLN A 600 19.59 -31.74 7.60
N HIS A 601 20.65 -31.11 8.15
CA HIS A 601 21.55 -31.75 9.08
C HIS A 601 20.90 -32.09 10.42
N TYR A 602 20.11 -31.17 10.97
CA TYR A 602 19.57 -31.33 12.33
C TYR A 602 18.09 -31.72 12.38
N GLY A 603 17.32 -31.55 11.30
CA GLY A 603 15.86 -31.67 11.34
C GLY A 603 15.26 -32.75 10.47
N ILE A 604 15.48 -32.73 9.16
CA ILE A 604 14.71 -33.58 8.24
C ILE A 604 15.55 -34.63 7.49
N GLY A 605 16.86 -34.53 7.48
CA GLY A 605 17.73 -35.34 6.64
C GLY A 605 17.94 -34.74 5.25
N VAL A 606 18.73 -35.41 4.44
CA VAL A 606 19.22 -34.88 3.17
C VAL A 606 18.19 -35.09 2.06
N LYS A 607 17.92 -34.03 1.29
CA LYS A 607 17.23 -34.10 0.00
C LYS A 607 18.29 -34.23 -1.09
N PRO A 608 18.52 -35.45 -1.66
CA PRO A 608 19.62 -35.65 -2.60
C PRO A 608 19.32 -35.02 -3.96
N ALA A 609 20.34 -34.43 -4.58
CA ALA A 609 20.29 -33.97 -5.95
C ALA A 609 20.18 -35.17 -6.93
N VAL A 610 19.49 -34.97 -8.05
CA VAL A 610 19.36 -35.97 -9.11
C VAL A 610 19.89 -35.39 -10.42
N ALA A 611 20.81 -36.09 -11.06
CA ALA A 611 21.29 -35.73 -12.37
C ALA A 611 20.20 -35.88 -13.43
N LYS A 612 20.15 -34.97 -14.42
CA LYS A 612 19.10 -34.95 -15.46
C LYS A 612 19.05 -36.27 -16.24
N GLU A 613 20.16 -36.89 -16.51
CA GLU A 613 20.28 -38.19 -17.19
C GLU A 613 19.64 -39.36 -16.45
N ASN A 614 19.44 -39.19 -15.14
CA ASN A 614 18.81 -40.18 -14.28
C ASN A 614 17.27 -40.10 -14.28
N VAL A 615 16.71 -39.12 -14.97
CA VAL A 615 15.26 -38.89 -15.02
C VAL A 615 14.77 -39.07 -16.45
N LYS A 616 13.72 -39.91 -16.62
CA LYS A 616 13.00 -40.04 -17.88
C LYS A 616 11.53 -39.71 -17.64
N ALA A 617 10.90 -39.10 -18.60
CA ALA A 617 9.49 -38.72 -18.49
C ALA A 617 8.74 -39.04 -19.78
N ARG A 618 7.44 -39.30 -19.66
CA ARG A 618 6.50 -39.45 -20.77
C ARG A 618 5.07 -39.11 -20.34
N MET A 619 4.27 -38.67 -21.29
CA MET A 619 2.82 -38.55 -21.08
C MET A 619 2.12 -39.81 -21.52
N VAL A 620 1.21 -40.31 -20.70
CA VAL A 620 0.28 -41.40 -21.03
C VAL A 620 -1.13 -40.83 -20.91
N LYS A 621 -1.69 -40.39 -22.04
CA LYS A 621 -2.87 -39.53 -22.06
C LYS A 621 -2.59 -38.26 -21.23
N ASP A 622 -3.40 -38.00 -20.21
CA ASP A 622 -3.23 -36.87 -19.32
C ASP A 622 -2.39 -37.18 -18.07
N THR A 623 -1.72 -38.34 -18.03
CA THR A 623 -0.90 -38.75 -16.89
C THR A 623 0.57 -38.56 -17.19
N LEU A 624 1.23 -37.76 -16.39
CA LEU A 624 2.67 -37.60 -16.34
C LEU A 624 3.26 -38.85 -15.65
N VAL A 625 4.21 -39.49 -16.29
CA VAL A 625 4.95 -40.65 -15.75
C VAL A 625 6.44 -40.30 -15.74
N VAL A 626 7.06 -40.37 -14.56
CA VAL A 626 8.47 -40.04 -14.36
C VAL A 626 9.19 -41.22 -13.75
N ASP A 627 10.22 -41.72 -14.46
CA ASP A 627 11.12 -42.78 -13.99
C ASP A 627 12.42 -42.14 -13.51
N VAL A 628 12.77 -42.40 -12.25
CA VAL A 628 14.03 -41.91 -11.64
C VAL A 628 14.90 -43.13 -11.31
N THR A 629 16.10 -43.19 -11.89
CA THR A 629 17.02 -44.31 -11.70
C THR A 629 18.26 -43.85 -10.95
N VAL A 630 18.47 -44.40 -9.76
CA VAL A 630 19.62 -44.11 -8.90
C VAL A 630 20.17 -45.41 -8.34
N ASN A 631 21.46 -45.57 -8.31
CA ASN A 631 22.14 -46.80 -7.78
C ASN A 631 21.63 -48.12 -8.41
N GLY A 632 21.18 -48.06 -9.66
CA GLY A 632 20.64 -49.23 -10.38
C GLY A 632 19.18 -49.56 -10.07
N GLU A 633 18.54 -48.83 -9.15
CA GLU A 633 17.12 -48.94 -8.81
C GLU A 633 16.30 -47.87 -9.49
N THR A 634 15.08 -48.20 -9.89
CA THR A 634 14.17 -47.23 -10.54
C THR A 634 12.90 -47.07 -9.71
N LEU A 635 12.52 -45.81 -9.47
CA LEU A 635 11.25 -45.42 -8.91
C LEU A 635 10.41 -44.72 -9.99
N THR A 636 9.18 -45.19 -10.19
CA THR A 636 8.24 -44.55 -11.14
C THR A 636 7.18 -43.79 -10.40
N LEU A 637 7.10 -42.49 -10.70
CA LEU A 637 6.10 -41.57 -10.19
C LEU A 637 5.05 -41.30 -11.27
N LYS A 638 3.79 -41.23 -10.87
CA LYS A 638 2.67 -40.97 -11.79
C LYS A 638 1.77 -39.89 -11.19
N SER A 639 1.34 -38.97 -12.00
CA SER A 639 0.32 -37.99 -11.61
C SER A 639 -0.51 -37.58 -12.83
N LYS A 640 -1.82 -37.55 -12.65
CA LYS A 640 -2.76 -37.12 -13.70
C LYS A 640 -2.89 -35.60 -13.67
N ILE A 641 -2.73 -34.96 -14.83
CA ILE A 641 -2.97 -33.54 -15.01
C ILE A 641 -4.44 -33.34 -15.37
N GLN A 642 -5.12 -32.47 -14.63
CA GLN A 642 -6.47 -32.02 -14.95
C GLN A 642 -6.38 -30.64 -15.60
N TYR A 643 -6.68 -30.60 -16.90
CA TYR A 643 -6.63 -29.34 -17.65
C TYR A 643 -7.88 -28.49 -17.45
N PRO A 644 -7.74 -27.16 -17.44
CA PRO A 644 -8.87 -26.26 -17.30
C PRO A 644 -9.76 -26.28 -18.55
N LYS A 645 -11.01 -25.86 -18.37
CA LYS A 645 -11.97 -25.71 -19.46
C LYS A 645 -11.88 -24.34 -20.16
N THR A 646 -11.15 -23.42 -19.57
CA THR A 646 -11.00 -22.04 -20.05
C THR A 646 -9.55 -21.73 -20.35
N GLY A 647 -9.33 -20.70 -21.19
CA GLY A 647 -7.99 -20.29 -21.59
C GLY A 647 -7.35 -21.13 -22.68
N ARG A 648 -6.06 -20.93 -22.87
CA ARG A 648 -5.24 -21.65 -23.87
C ARG A 648 -3.91 -22.08 -23.23
N PRO A 649 -3.34 -23.23 -23.64
CA PRO A 649 -2.02 -23.62 -23.18
C PRO A 649 -0.92 -22.65 -23.67
N PRO A 650 0.25 -22.57 -22.98
CA PRO A 650 0.55 -23.35 -21.77
C PRO A 650 -0.19 -22.81 -20.54
N TYR A 651 -0.59 -23.72 -19.64
CA TYR A 651 -1.34 -23.39 -18.43
C TYR A 651 -0.42 -23.31 -17.22
N ALA A 652 -0.69 -22.39 -16.29
CA ALA A 652 -0.17 -22.49 -14.95
C ALA A 652 -0.64 -23.79 -14.28
N LEU A 653 0.11 -24.28 -13.30
CA LEU A 653 -0.17 -25.54 -12.63
C LEU A 653 -0.23 -25.35 -11.11
N MET A 654 -1.27 -25.88 -10.47
CA MET A 654 -1.31 -26.06 -9.02
C MET A 654 -1.12 -27.54 -8.69
N ILE A 655 -0.08 -27.86 -7.91
CA ILE A 655 0.19 -29.22 -7.41
C ILE A 655 -0.33 -29.31 -5.98
N GLY A 656 -1.27 -30.23 -5.75
CA GLY A 656 -1.70 -30.58 -4.40
C GLY A 656 -0.81 -31.66 -3.79
N THR A 657 -0.31 -31.41 -2.59
CA THR A 657 0.39 -32.43 -1.78
C THR A 657 -0.67 -33.32 -1.10
N SER A 658 -0.64 -34.61 -1.38
CA SER A 658 -1.68 -35.57 -0.97
C SER A 658 -3.10 -35.26 -1.51
N GLY A 659 -3.35 -34.07 -2.00
CA GLY A 659 -4.61 -33.60 -2.55
C GLY A 659 -4.67 -32.07 -2.57
N ILE A 660 -5.74 -31.54 -3.15
CA ILE A 660 -6.02 -30.10 -3.16
C ILE A 660 -7.21 -29.86 -2.24
N SER A 661 -6.95 -29.26 -1.07
CA SER A 661 -7.97 -28.90 -0.08
C SER A 661 -8.64 -27.56 -0.36
N LEU A 662 -8.02 -26.73 -1.19
CA LEU A 662 -8.60 -25.44 -1.60
C LEU A 662 -9.88 -25.66 -2.42
N PRO A 663 -10.93 -24.85 -2.21
CA PRO A 663 -12.19 -25.00 -2.92
C PRO A 663 -12.03 -24.94 -4.43
N ARG A 664 -12.69 -25.86 -5.12
CA ARG A 664 -12.61 -25.97 -6.58
C ARG A 664 -13.00 -24.70 -7.32
N LYS A 665 -13.92 -23.92 -6.76
CA LYS A 665 -14.34 -22.62 -7.31
C LYS A 665 -13.21 -21.59 -7.45
N LEU A 666 -12.08 -21.78 -6.75
CA LEU A 666 -10.91 -20.94 -6.92
C LEU A 666 -10.17 -21.22 -8.25
N PHE A 667 -10.48 -22.35 -8.89
CA PHE A 667 -9.83 -22.80 -10.12
C PHE A 667 -10.79 -22.89 -11.33
N ASP A 668 -12.11 -23.05 -11.10
CA ASP A 668 -13.07 -23.38 -12.15
C ASP A 668 -13.13 -22.35 -13.30
N ASP A 669 -13.00 -21.07 -13.00
CA ASP A 669 -13.04 -19.99 -13.98
C ASP A 669 -11.65 -19.47 -14.38
N ARG A 670 -10.59 -20.20 -14.01
CA ARG A 670 -9.19 -19.79 -14.25
C ARG A 670 -8.49 -20.78 -15.19
N PRO A 671 -7.59 -20.32 -16.05
CA PRO A 671 -6.79 -21.17 -16.93
C PRO A 671 -5.63 -21.85 -16.16
N ILE A 672 -5.96 -22.59 -15.10
CA ILE A 672 -5.00 -23.27 -14.24
C ILE A 672 -5.25 -24.78 -14.30
N ALA A 673 -4.23 -25.54 -14.67
CA ALA A 673 -4.23 -26.99 -14.56
C ALA A 673 -3.98 -27.41 -13.10
N THR A 674 -4.47 -28.56 -12.72
CA THR A 674 -4.24 -29.13 -11.39
C THR A 674 -3.64 -30.53 -11.49
N MET A 675 -2.80 -30.89 -10.53
CA MET A 675 -2.16 -32.19 -10.42
C MET A 675 -1.98 -32.54 -8.94
N VAL A 676 -2.04 -33.82 -8.59
CA VAL A 676 -1.82 -34.25 -7.21
C VAL A 676 -0.51 -35.02 -7.12
N PHE A 677 0.36 -34.63 -6.22
CA PHE A 677 1.50 -35.43 -5.79
C PHE A 677 1.04 -36.42 -4.75
N SER A 678 1.03 -37.70 -5.12
CA SER A 678 0.76 -38.80 -4.20
C SER A 678 2.06 -39.19 -3.51
N GLU A 679 2.23 -38.73 -2.31
CA GLU A 679 3.45 -38.92 -1.51
C GLU A 679 3.74 -40.40 -1.19
N ALA A 680 2.70 -41.21 -1.15
CA ALA A 680 2.80 -42.66 -0.91
C ALA A 680 3.64 -43.40 -1.97
N GLN A 681 3.81 -42.85 -3.15
CA GLN A 681 4.68 -43.39 -4.21
C GLN A 681 6.17 -43.31 -3.81
N VAL A 682 6.52 -42.38 -2.92
CA VAL A 682 7.88 -42.17 -2.42
C VAL A 682 8.06 -42.78 -1.04
N ASN A 683 7.20 -42.38 -0.12
CA ASN A 683 7.16 -42.87 1.26
C ASN A 683 5.69 -42.91 1.70
N ASP A 684 5.19 -44.14 1.91
CA ASP A 684 3.79 -44.42 2.23
C ASP A 684 3.46 -44.36 3.72
N TYR A 685 4.29 -43.70 4.50
CA TYR A 685 4.01 -43.42 5.90
C TYR A 685 2.70 -42.66 6.08
N SER A 686 1.93 -43.06 7.08
CA SER A 686 0.69 -42.44 7.46
C SER A 686 0.42 -42.69 8.94
N GLN A 687 0.08 -41.65 9.69
CA GLN A 687 -0.31 -41.72 11.10
C GLN A 687 -1.51 -42.66 11.35
N TRP A 688 -2.32 -42.93 10.33
CA TRP A 688 -3.60 -43.62 10.41
C TRP A 688 -3.53 -45.08 9.98
N ARG A 689 -2.37 -45.59 9.52
CA ARG A 689 -2.15 -46.91 9.02
C ARG A 689 -0.96 -47.57 9.70
N LYS A 690 -0.96 -48.92 9.72
CA LYS A 690 0.26 -49.67 10.03
C LYS A 690 1.33 -49.24 9.01
N HIS A 691 2.40 -48.67 9.45
CA HIS A 691 3.50 -48.19 8.62
C HIS A 691 4.67 -49.18 8.65
N LYS A 692 5.49 -49.09 7.64
CA LYS A 692 6.77 -49.78 7.56
C LYS A 692 7.78 -49.17 8.53
N GLU A 693 8.84 -49.88 8.80
CA GLU A 693 9.97 -49.32 9.52
C GLU A 693 10.80 -48.43 8.62
N ARG A 694 11.60 -47.54 9.19
CA ARG A 694 12.54 -46.70 8.45
C ARG A 694 13.50 -47.62 7.68
N GLY A 695 13.83 -47.24 6.43
CA GLY A 695 14.64 -48.04 5.52
C GLY A 695 13.85 -48.96 4.59
N GLU A 696 12.51 -49.08 4.76
CA GLU A 696 11.64 -49.96 3.95
C GLU A 696 10.77 -49.22 2.94
N TYR A 697 10.89 -47.89 2.84
CA TYR A 697 10.14 -47.06 1.89
C TYR A 697 10.72 -47.15 0.48
N ASN A 698 9.94 -46.75 -0.52
CA ASN A 698 10.40 -46.78 -1.91
C ASN A 698 11.63 -45.86 -2.14
N PHE A 699 11.68 -44.75 -1.46
CA PHE A 699 12.84 -43.84 -1.47
C PHE A 699 14.12 -44.54 -1.00
N ASP A 700 14.04 -45.38 0.05
CA ASP A 700 15.20 -46.05 0.65
C ASP A 700 15.83 -47.10 -0.29
N ARG A 701 15.07 -47.57 -1.28
CA ARG A 701 15.63 -48.46 -2.32
C ARG A 701 16.63 -47.73 -3.21
N LEU A 702 16.39 -46.45 -3.46
CA LEU A 702 17.26 -45.63 -4.25
C LEU A 702 18.43 -45.12 -3.44
N TYR A 703 18.18 -44.82 -2.16
CA TYR A 703 19.13 -44.15 -1.23
C TYR A 703 19.20 -44.93 0.12
N PRO A 704 19.74 -46.15 0.13
CA PRO A 704 19.79 -46.95 1.37
C PRO A 704 20.66 -46.31 2.47
N GLU A 705 21.59 -45.40 2.10
CA GLU A 705 22.41 -44.63 3.03
C GLU A 705 21.64 -43.51 3.73
N LEU A 706 20.46 -43.12 3.21
CA LEU A 706 19.59 -42.08 3.76
C LEU A 706 18.38 -42.66 4.50
N LYS A 707 18.40 -43.90 4.91
CA LYS A 707 17.30 -44.60 5.58
C LYS A 707 16.80 -43.91 6.85
N ASP A 708 17.59 -43.09 7.47
CA ASP A 708 17.23 -42.33 8.68
C ASP A 708 16.56 -40.98 8.38
N ASN A 709 16.40 -40.60 7.11
CA ASN A 709 15.71 -39.40 6.69
C ASN A 709 14.29 -39.28 7.26
N GLY A 710 13.85 -38.06 7.56
CA GLY A 710 12.45 -37.78 7.81
C GLY A 710 11.65 -37.71 6.49
N ALA A 711 10.37 -38.06 6.56
CA ALA A 711 9.51 -38.14 5.38
C ALA A 711 9.41 -36.81 4.61
N TYR A 712 9.53 -35.66 5.29
CA TYR A 712 9.45 -34.35 4.60
C TYR A 712 10.61 -34.11 3.63
N SER A 713 11.83 -34.61 3.88
CA SER A 713 12.90 -34.51 2.90
C SER A 713 12.63 -35.43 1.69
N GLU A 714 12.10 -36.62 1.93
CA GLU A 714 11.79 -37.61 0.89
C GLU A 714 10.62 -37.17 0.01
N TRP A 715 9.56 -36.67 0.63
CA TRP A 715 8.41 -36.12 -0.08
C TRP A 715 8.75 -34.88 -0.92
N ALA A 716 9.54 -33.96 -0.38
CA ALA A 716 10.02 -32.83 -1.16
C ALA A 716 10.85 -33.28 -2.37
N TRP A 717 11.72 -34.27 -2.19
CA TRP A 717 12.46 -34.90 -3.28
C TRP A 717 11.53 -35.46 -4.37
N GLY A 718 10.47 -36.15 -3.98
CA GLY A 718 9.52 -36.78 -4.92
C GLY A 718 8.75 -35.78 -5.74
N LEU A 719 8.27 -34.68 -5.12
CA LEU A 719 7.57 -33.62 -5.85
C LEU A 719 8.50 -32.94 -6.86
N SER A 720 9.76 -32.71 -6.48
CA SER A 720 10.76 -32.14 -7.40
C SER A 720 10.97 -33.03 -8.63
N ARG A 721 10.86 -34.35 -8.50
CA ARG A 721 10.97 -35.29 -9.64
C ARG A 721 9.81 -35.13 -10.63
N LEU A 722 8.59 -34.83 -10.15
CA LEU A 722 7.49 -34.52 -11.05
C LEU A 722 7.76 -33.22 -11.84
N ILE A 723 8.32 -32.21 -11.20
CA ILE A 723 8.70 -30.98 -11.89
C ILE A 723 9.81 -31.23 -12.92
N ASP A 724 10.78 -32.10 -12.62
CA ASP A 724 11.79 -32.54 -13.60
C ASP A 724 11.13 -33.14 -14.83
N GLY A 725 10.12 -34.01 -14.65
CA GLY A 725 9.39 -34.62 -15.75
C GLY A 725 8.66 -33.59 -16.62
N LEU A 726 8.02 -32.59 -16.01
CA LEU A 726 7.37 -31.51 -16.73
C LEU A 726 8.37 -30.69 -17.56
N GLN A 727 9.52 -30.34 -16.97
CA GLN A 727 10.56 -29.60 -17.68
C GLN A 727 11.22 -30.39 -18.80
N LEU A 728 11.43 -31.70 -18.61
CA LEU A 728 12.02 -32.58 -19.65
C LEU A 728 11.12 -32.71 -20.88
N LEU A 729 9.81 -32.79 -20.69
CA LEU A 729 8.84 -32.94 -21.79
C LEU A 729 8.51 -31.57 -22.43
N GLY A 730 8.57 -30.50 -21.67
CA GLY A 730 8.30 -29.15 -22.16
C GLY A 730 6.80 -28.84 -22.34
N GLU A 731 6.55 -27.58 -22.69
CA GLU A 731 5.20 -27.02 -22.81
C GLU A 731 4.35 -27.62 -23.94
N GLU A 732 4.98 -27.99 -25.06
CA GLU A 732 4.26 -28.55 -26.20
C GLU A 732 3.60 -29.90 -25.86
N GLU A 733 4.28 -30.74 -25.11
CA GLU A 733 3.80 -32.08 -24.73
C GLU A 733 2.92 -32.02 -23.47
N THR A 734 3.34 -31.31 -22.44
CA THR A 734 2.62 -31.24 -21.15
C THR A 734 1.51 -30.20 -21.12
N LYS A 735 1.56 -29.17 -21.97
CA LYS A 735 0.70 -27.98 -21.97
C LYS A 735 0.82 -27.15 -20.68
N ILE A 736 1.92 -27.32 -19.93
CA ILE A 736 2.16 -26.66 -18.64
C ILE A 736 3.29 -25.63 -18.78
N ASP A 737 3.04 -24.45 -18.25
CA ASP A 737 4.04 -23.41 -18.04
C ASP A 737 4.82 -23.68 -16.75
N CYS A 738 6.04 -24.20 -16.89
CA CYS A 738 6.89 -24.54 -15.76
C CYS A 738 7.41 -23.32 -14.96
N CYS A 739 7.22 -22.09 -15.46
CA CYS A 739 7.53 -20.88 -14.70
C CYS A 739 6.40 -20.47 -13.74
N HIS A 740 5.22 -21.08 -13.86
CA HIS A 740 4.04 -20.76 -13.06
C HIS A 740 3.46 -22.00 -12.38
N ILE A 741 4.31 -22.67 -11.59
CA ILE A 741 3.92 -23.83 -10.76
C ILE A 741 3.66 -23.36 -9.34
N GLY A 742 2.47 -23.70 -8.82
CA GLY A 742 2.11 -23.55 -7.41
C GLY A 742 2.06 -24.91 -6.69
N VAL A 743 2.22 -24.88 -5.38
CA VAL A 743 2.04 -26.04 -4.50
C VAL A 743 1.10 -25.66 -3.35
N THR A 744 0.23 -26.58 -2.97
CA THR A 744 -0.69 -26.40 -1.84
C THR A 744 -0.99 -27.70 -1.15
N GLY A 745 -1.33 -27.62 0.13
CA GLY A 745 -1.77 -28.73 0.95
C GLY A 745 -2.29 -28.23 2.29
N CYS A 746 -2.94 -29.11 3.06
CA CYS A 746 -3.48 -28.78 4.37
C CYS A 746 -3.00 -29.75 5.45
N SER A 747 -2.79 -29.22 6.66
CA SER A 747 -2.36 -29.97 7.84
C SER A 747 -0.96 -30.59 7.62
N TYR A 748 -0.78 -31.90 7.77
CA TYR A 748 0.51 -32.54 7.44
C TYR A 748 0.93 -32.32 5.98
N ALA A 749 -0.04 -32.27 5.07
CA ALA A 749 0.19 -31.93 3.67
C ALA A 749 0.46 -30.43 3.47
N GLY A 750 -0.02 -29.57 4.38
CA GLY A 750 0.34 -28.15 4.44
C GLY A 750 1.80 -27.94 4.83
N LYS A 751 2.28 -28.73 5.82
CA LYS A 751 3.71 -28.80 6.16
C LYS A 751 4.52 -29.29 4.95
N MET A 752 4.06 -30.34 4.28
CA MET A 752 4.68 -30.88 3.06
C MET A 752 4.77 -29.84 1.95
N ALA A 753 3.69 -29.09 1.70
CA ALA A 753 3.69 -28.01 0.71
C ALA A 753 4.72 -26.94 1.05
N LEU A 754 4.86 -26.57 2.33
CA LEU A 754 5.86 -25.61 2.78
C LEU A 754 7.29 -26.12 2.57
N PHE A 755 7.58 -27.38 2.94
CA PHE A 755 8.89 -27.99 2.68
C PHE A 755 9.19 -28.09 1.17
N CYS A 756 8.21 -28.47 0.35
CA CYS A 756 8.37 -28.51 -1.11
C CYS A 756 8.68 -27.10 -1.66
N GLY A 757 7.92 -26.09 -1.25
CA GLY A 757 8.14 -24.69 -1.65
C GLY A 757 9.49 -24.15 -1.20
N ALA A 758 9.92 -24.49 0.01
CA ALA A 758 11.21 -24.06 0.55
C ALA A 758 12.40 -24.71 -0.16
N PHE A 759 12.29 -25.98 -0.52
CA PHE A 759 13.39 -26.79 -1.06
C PHE A 759 13.35 -27.00 -2.58
N ASP A 760 12.43 -26.38 -3.31
CA ASP A 760 12.43 -26.37 -4.78
C ASP A 760 12.19 -24.94 -5.31
N GLU A 761 13.22 -24.35 -5.84
CA GLU A 761 13.25 -22.98 -6.30
C GLU A 761 12.44 -22.73 -7.58
N ARG A 762 11.95 -23.78 -8.21
CA ARG A 762 11.09 -23.71 -9.40
C ARG A 762 9.62 -23.49 -9.08
N ILE A 763 9.24 -23.56 -7.80
CA ILE A 763 7.87 -23.35 -7.35
C ILE A 763 7.64 -21.85 -7.16
N ALA A 764 6.76 -21.27 -7.98
CA ALA A 764 6.45 -19.85 -7.98
C ALA A 764 5.55 -19.40 -6.82
N LEU A 765 4.61 -20.25 -6.42
CA LEU A 765 3.64 -19.97 -5.36
C LEU A 765 3.49 -21.17 -4.41
N THR A 766 3.64 -20.91 -3.12
CA THR A 766 3.32 -21.88 -2.06
C THR A 766 2.14 -21.39 -1.25
N ILE A 767 1.07 -22.19 -1.17
CA ILE A 767 -0.08 -21.93 -0.29
C ILE A 767 -0.13 -23.07 0.74
N ALA A 768 0.32 -22.80 1.96
CA ALA A 768 0.29 -23.78 3.05
C ALA A 768 -0.93 -23.51 3.95
N GLN A 769 -1.90 -24.42 3.88
CA GLN A 769 -3.11 -24.34 4.66
C GLN A 769 -2.93 -25.09 5.98
N GLU A 770 -3.12 -24.40 7.08
CA GLU A 770 -3.06 -24.94 8.44
C GLU A 770 -1.81 -25.82 8.71
N PRO A 771 -0.59 -25.34 8.36
CA PRO A 771 0.63 -26.13 8.49
C PRO A 771 1.07 -26.32 9.94
N GLY A 772 0.79 -25.37 10.81
CA GLY A 772 0.96 -25.46 12.25
C GLY A 772 2.34 -25.85 12.76
N GLY A 773 2.37 -26.53 13.90
CA GLY A 773 3.58 -27.09 14.51
C GLY A 773 4.25 -28.11 13.60
N GLY A 774 5.58 -28.06 13.51
CA GLY A 774 6.32 -28.88 12.54
C GLY A 774 6.25 -28.37 11.09
N GLY A 775 5.46 -27.31 10.84
CA GLY A 775 5.38 -26.56 9.60
C GLY A 775 5.84 -25.13 9.77
N ALA A 776 4.90 -24.18 9.72
CA ALA A 776 5.23 -22.75 9.82
C ALA A 776 5.40 -22.23 11.24
N ALA A 777 4.93 -22.94 12.27
CA ALA A 777 5.11 -22.54 13.66
C ALA A 777 6.54 -22.81 14.13
N ALA A 778 7.17 -21.79 14.70
CA ALA A 778 8.53 -21.91 15.25
C ALA A 778 8.56 -22.79 16.50
N TRP A 779 9.51 -23.70 16.59
CA TRP A 779 9.67 -24.62 17.72
C TRP A 779 9.91 -23.89 19.06
N ARG A 780 10.69 -22.82 19.05
CA ARG A 780 10.94 -21.99 20.23
C ARG A 780 9.67 -21.35 20.77
N MET A 781 8.77 -20.96 19.88
CA MET A 781 7.53 -20.26 20.22
C MET A 781 6.43 -21.25 20.66
N SER A 782 6.44 -22.46 20.11
CA SER A 782 5.48 -23.51 20.52
C SER A 782 5.91 -24.23 21.82
N HIS A 783 7.19 -24.22 22.17
CA HIS A 783 7.72 -24.91 23.35
C HIS A 783 7.00 -24.53 24.66
N PRO A 784 6.77 -23.23 24.98
CA PRO A 784 6.09 -22.85 26.22
C PRO A 784 4.56 -22.99 26.16
N LEU A 785 3.96 -23.39 25.03
CA LEU A 785 2.52 -23.50 24.88
C LEU A 785 2.02 -24.88 25.30
N ASP A 786 0.84 -24.92 25.95
CA ASP A 786 0.19 -26.17 26.30
C ASP A 786 -0.72 -26.67 25.17
N SER A 787 -0.80 -27.99 25.04
CA SER A 787 -1.73 -28.68 24.13
C SER A 787 -1.52 -28.39 22.64
N VAL A 788 -0.30 -28.05 22.26
CA VAL A 788 0.11 -27.79 20.88
C VAL A 788 1.09 -28.84 20.38
N GLU A 789 1.19 -28.97 19.05
CA GLU A 789 2.30 -29.70 18.39
C GLU A 789 3.59 -28.92 18.63
N ASN A 790 4.48 -29.49 19.38
CA ASN A 790 5.81 -28.97 19.68
C ASN A 790 6.87 -30.04 19.41
N LEU A 791 8.12 -29.75 19.71
CA LEU A 791 9.24 -30.62 19.38
C LEU A 791 9.16 -31.98 20.11
N GLU A 792 8.58 -32.08 21.30
CA GLU A 792 8.40 -33.34 21.99
C GLU A 792 7.19 -34.17 21.49
N LYS A 793 6.19 -33.53 20.92
CA LYS A 793 4.91 -34.13 20.55
C LYS A 793 4.69 -34.31 19.05
N THR A 794 5.60 -33.84 18.19
CA THR A 794 5.50 -34.02 16.75
C THR A 794 5.73 -35.48 16.34
N ASP A 795 5.41 -35.78 15.09
CA ASP A 795 5.61 -37.11 14.53
C ASP A 795 7.04 -37.28 13.98
N TYR A 796 7.82 -38.16 14.61
CA TYR A 796 9.22 -38.36 14.24
C TYR A 796 9.43 -39.34 13.05
N HIS A 797 8.40 -39.74 12.36
CA HIS A 797 8.53 -40.27 11.00
C HIS A 797 8.70 -39.15 9.97
N TRP A 798 8.26 -37.96 10.34
CA TRP A 798 8.41 -36.76 9.49
C TRP A 798 9.80 -36.10 9.57
N PHE A 799 10.48 -36.28 10.71
CA PHE A 799 11.75 -35.67 11.05
C PHE A 799 12.82 -36.69 11.39
N LEU A 800 14.08 -36.27 11.51
CA LEU A 800 15.15 -37.11 12.07
C LEU A 800 14.83 -37.48 13.52
N GLU A 801 15.02 -38.74 13.91
CA GLU A 801 14.89 -39.15 15.30
C GLU A 801 15.86 -38.40 16.23
N SER A 802 17.09 -38.15 15.73
CA SER A 802 18.11 -37.36 16.42
C SER A 802 17.69 -35.93 16.75
N MET A 803 16.72 -35.35 16.02
CA MET A 803 16.19 -34.02 16.36
C MET A 803 15.52 -34.02 17.74
N ARG A 804 14.77 -35.07 18.01
CA ARG A 804 14.13 -35.27 19.33
C ARG A 804 15.15 -35.40 20.45
N GLU A 805 16.14 -36.27 20.23
CA GLU A 805 17.18 -36.52 21.24
C GLU A 805 18.00 -35.27 21.54
N ASN A 806 18.29 -34.48 20.52
CA ASN A 806 19.17 -33.33 20.61
C ASN A 806 18.50 -32.08 21.19
N PHE A 807 17.22 -31.86 20.86
CA PHE A 807 16.58 -30.55 21.07
C PHE A 807 15.31 -30.57 21.93
N SER A 808 14.97 -31.72 22.55
CA SER A 808 13.84 -31.76 23.50
C SER A 808 14.05 -30.88 24.73
N GLY A 809 12.97 -30.41 25.31
CA GLY A 809 12.98 -29.53 26.48
C GLY A 809 13.66 -28.19 26.15
N ASP A 810 14.33 -27.62 27.11
CA ASP A 810 15.05 -26.33 26.96
C ASP A 810 16.19 -26.38 25.94
N ASN A 811 16.56 -27.54 25.44
CA ASN A 811 17.51 -27.67 24.34
C ASN A 811 16.97 -27.13 23.01
N VAL A 812 15.66 -26.92 22.90
CA VAL A 812 15.05 -26.23 21.74
C VAL A 812 15.71 -24.86 21.51
N TYR A 813 16.15 -24.19 22.57
CA TYR A 813 16.86 -22.91 22.46
C TYR A 813 18.30 -23.02 21.94
N ARG A 814 18.81 -24.23 21.75
CA ARG A 814 20.08 -24.51 21.09
C ARG A 814 19.94 -24.82 19.62
N MET A 815 18.71 -24.96 19.10
CA MET A 815 18.54 -25.21 17.66
C MET A 815 19.20 -24.12 16.83
N PRO A 816 20.04 -24.47 15.86
CA PRO A 816 20.75 -23.50 15.05
C PRO A 816 19.90 -22.87 13.94
N TYR A 817 18.65 -23.27 13.85
CA TYR A 817 17.60 -22.72 12.99
C TYR A 817 16.27 -22.77 13.72
N ASP A 818 15.24 -22.17 13.15
CA ASP A 818 13.86 -22.42 13.55
C ASP A 818 12.92 -22.32 12.32
N HIS A 819 11.64 -22.66 12.46
CA HIS A 819 10.76 -22.80 11.32
C HIS A 819 10.35 -21.46 10.67
N HIS A 820 10.53 -20.31 11.30
CA HIS A 820 10.48 -19.03 10.60
C HIS A 820 11.56 -18.90 9.53
N GLU A 821 12.70 -19.57 9.70
CA GLU A 821 13.76 -19.63 8.68
C GLU A 821 13.41 -20.62 7.56
N LEU A 822 12.69 -21.71 7.85
CA LEU A 822 12.11 -22.59 6.83
C LEU A 822 11.11 -21.79 5.96
N VAL A 823 10.24 -21.01 6.59
CA VAL A 823 9.31 -20.11 5.90
C VAL A 823 10.08 -19.11 5.03
N ALA A 824 11.12 -18.49 5.57
CA ALA A 824 11.96 -17.51 4.85
C ALA A 824 12.68 -18.10 3.63
N MET A 825 12.97 -19.40 3.60
CA MET A 825 13.61 -20.07 2.45
C MET A 825 12.76 -19.98 1.17
N VAL A 826 11.46 -19.75 1.27
CA VAL A 826 10.61 -19.56 0.09
C VAL A 826 10.94 -18.25 -0.64
N CYS A 827 11.43 -17.23 0.08
CA CYS A 827 11.86 -15.97 -0.54
C CYS A 827 12.94 -16.23 -1.62
N PRO A 828 12.85 -15.60 -2.82
CA PRO A 828 12.02 -14.47 -3.23
C PRO A 828 10.64 -14.84 -3.83
N ARG A 829 10.26 -16.07 -3.79
CA ARG A 829 9.04 -16.60 -4.42
C ARG A 829 7.80 -16.30 -3.55
N ALA A 830 6.61 -16.52 -4.09
CA ALA A 830 5.40 -16.17 -3.39
C ALA A 830 4.99 -17.23 -2.34
N LEU A 831 4.52 -16.75 -1.18
CA LEU A 831 4.06 -17.59 -0.09
C LEU A 831 2.80 -17.01 0.56
N LEU A 832 1.78 -17.84 0.73
CA LEU A 832 0.60 -17.54 1.53
C LEU A 832 0.44 -18.61 2.63
N LEU A 833 0.42 -18.18 3.90
CA LEU A 833 0.16 -19.02 5.04
C LEU A 833 -1.29 -18.81 5.52
N LEU A 834 -2.05 -19.89 5.65
CA LEU A 834 -3.43 -19.87 6.13
C LEU A 834 -3.52 -20.64 7.45
N GLY A 835 -4.10 -20.04 8.48
CA GLY A 835 -4.21 -20.61 9.82
C GLY A 835 -5.64 -20.70 10.30
N ASN A 836 -5.86 -21.53 11.34
CA ASN A 836 -7.13 -21.74 12.02
C ASN A 836 -6.91 -21.89 13.54
N PRO A 837 -7.10 -20.80 14.30
CA PRO A 837 -6.77 -20.75 15.73
C PRO A 837 -7.71 -21.58 16.61
N ASP A 838 -8.83 -22.07 16.08
CA ASP A 838 -9.77 -22.93 16.81
C ASP A 838 -9.18 -24.31 17.09
N TYR A 839 -8.18 -24.71 16.32
CA TYR A 839 -7.46 -25.97 16.49
C TYR A 839 -6.11 -25.71 17.20
N LYS A 840 -6.12 -25.66 18.51
CA LYS A 840 -4.93 -25.37 19.34
C LYS A 840 -3.72 -26.22 18.99
N TRP A 841 -3.95 -27.48 18.58
CA TRP A 841 -2.88 -28.37 18.17
C TRP A 841 -2.00 -27.79 17.07
N LEU A 842 -2.56 -26.96 16.19
CA LEU A 842 -1.83 -26.32 15.09
C LEU A 842 -0.84 -25.23 15.56
N ALA A 843 -0.92 -24.80 16.80
CA ALA A 843 0.01 -23.81 17.40
C ALA A 843 0.06 -22.48 16.61
N ASP A 844 -1.08 -21.94 16.18
CA ASP A 844 -1.12 -20.67 15.43
C ASP A 844 -0.57 -19.49 16.23
N GLU A 845 -0.61 -19.54 17.57
CA GLU A 845 0.06 -18.57 18.44
C GLU A 845 1.59 -18.54 18.24
N ALA A 846 2.19 -19.67 17.81
CA ALA A 846 3.60 -19.78 17.47
C ALA A 846 3.84 -19.53 15.95
N MET A 847 2.85 -19.76 15.11
CA MET A 847 2.94 -19.50 13.67
C MET A 847 2.93 -18.00 13.36
N LEU A 848 2.13 -17.21 14.05
CA LEU A 848 2.04 -15.76 13.79
C LEU A 848 3.40 -15.06 13.95
N PRO A 849 4.11 -15.16 15.09
CA PRO A 849 5.44 -14.54 15.22
C PRO A 849 6.46 -15.12 14.25
N SER A 850 6.35 -16.40 13.89
CA SER A 850 7.17 -17.03 12.86
C SER A 850 6.94 -16.39 11.47
N ALA A 851 5.69 -16.21 11.09
CA ALA A 851 5.32 -15.57 9.81
C ALA A 851 5.80 -14.12 9.76
N ILE A 852 5.62 -13.36 10.83
CA ILE A 852 6.09 -11.97 10.93
C ILE A 852 7.63 -11.90 10.79
N ALA A 853 8.37 -12.74 11.52
CA ALA A 853 9.83 -12.77 11.44
C ALA A 853 10.34 -13.18 10.04
N ALA A 854 9.69 -14.15 9.41
CA ALA A 854 10.04 -14.56 8.05
C ALA A 854 9.75 -13.48 7.00
N ARG A 855 8.63 -12.77 7.11
CA ARG A 855 8.23 -11.71 6.17
C ARG A 855 9.27 -10.58 6.08
N GLU A 856 10.02 -10.34 7.15
CA GLU A 856 11.11 -9.36 7.17
C GLU A 856 12.17 -9.62 6.08
N VAL A 857 12.34 -10.88 5.62
CA VAL A 857 13.26 -11.20 4.53
C VAL A 857 12.75 -10.64 3.21
N TRP A 858 11.46 -10.84 2.89
CA TRP A 858 10.85 -10.22 1.69
C TRP A 858 10.84 -8.70 1.79
N ALA A 859 10.51 -8.17 2.96
CA ALA A 859 10.51 -6.73 3.20
C ALA A 859 11.90 -6.12 3.01
N ARG A 860 12.96 -6.80 3.48
CA ARG A 860 14.36 -6.34 3.28
C ARG A 860 14.71 -6.14 1.81
N PHE A 861 14.13 -6.94 0.92
CA PHE A 861 14.39 -6.87 -0.51
C PHE A 861 13.31 -6.09 -1.29
N GLY A 862 12.35 -5.46 -0.60
CA GLY A 862 11.30 -4.65 -1.23
C GLY A 862 10.27 -5.45 -2.03
N ILE A 863 10.04 -6.70 -1.64
CA ILE A 863 9.10 -7.65 -2.27
C ILE A 863 8.14 -8.27 -1.26
N GLU A 864 7.78 -7.53 -0.22
CA GLU A 864 6.86 -8.00 0.83
C GLU A 864 5.47 -8.35 0.35
N ASP A 865 5.06 -7.87 -0.80
CA ASP A 865 3.82 -8.22 -1.49
C ASP A 865 3.76 -9.68 -1.95
N ARG A 866 4.91 -10.38 -1.96
CA ARG A 866 5.01 -11.80 -2.29
C ARG A 866 4.77 -12.74 -1.10
N MET A 867 4.64 -12.22 0.11
CA MET A 867 4.40 -13.05 1.30
C MET A 867 3.32 -12.44 2.18
N ASP A 868 2.32 -13.26 2.50
CA ASP A 868 1.27 -12.86 3.43
C ASP A 868 0.75 -14.05 4.22
N TYR A 869 -0.06 -13.77 5.22
CA TYR A 869 -0.69 -14.77 6.07
C TYR A 869 -2.10 -14.32 6.46
N SER A 870 -2.99 -15.30 6.68
CA SER A 870 -4.35 -15.07 7.17
C SER A 870 -4.71 -16.14 8.18
N ILE A 871 -5.01 -15.75 9.40
CA ILE A 871 -5.38 -16.63 10.50
C ILE A 871 -6.82 -16.31 10.88
N VAL A 872 -7.73 -17.23 10.57
CA VAL A 872 -9.19 -17.06 10.77
C VAL A 872 -9.77 -18.32 11.36
N GLY A 873 -10.55 -18.19 12.44
CA GLY A 873 -11.32 -19.26 13.08
C GLY A 873 -12.75 -19.34 12.56
N GLY A 874 -13.56 -20.18 13.21
CA GLY A 874 -14.98 -20.34 12.90
C GLY A 874 -15.29 -21.28 11.73
N HIS A 875 -14.33 -22.15 11.37
CA HIS A 875 -14.51 -23.12 10.29
C HIS A 875 -13.86 -24.48 10.61
N PRO A 876 -14.32 -25.58 9.99
CA PRO A 876 -13.70 -26.88 10.17
C PRO A 876 -12.25 -26.92 9.65
N HIS A 877 -11.45 -27.81 10.23
CA HIS A 877 -10.07 -28.08 9.81
C HIS A 877 -10.01 -28.45 8.32
N CYS A 878 -9.06 -27.86 7.60
CA CYS A 878 -8.87 -28.05 6.16
C CYS A 878 -10.04 -27.61 5.26
N GLN A 879 -10.94 -26.79 5.76
CA GLN A 879 -12.00 -26.20 4.94
C GLN A 879 -11.79 -24.66 4.89
N LEU A 880 -11.38 -24.16 3.75
CA LEU A 880 -11.12 -22.72 3.59
C LEU A 880 -12.43 -21.92 3.78
N PRO A 881 -12.50 -20.97 4.73
CA PRO A 881 -13.67 -20.13 4.89
C PRO A 881 -13.75 -19.08 3.77
N GLU A 882 -14.96 -18.61 3.45
CA GLU A 882 -15.16 -17.60 2.39
C GLU A 882 -14.42 -16.29 2.66
N SER A 883 -14.18 -15.97 3.93
CA SER A 883 -13.41 -14.79 4.32
C SER A 883 -11.93 -14.83 3.88
N GLN A 884 -11.38 -16.00 3.61
CA GLN A 884 -10.01 -16.17 3.10
C GLN A 884 -9.94 -16.32 1.56
N TYR A 885 -11.09 -16.34 0.86
CA TYR A 885 -11.08 -16.44 -0.60
C TYR A 885 -10.42 -15.24 -1.28
N PRO A 886 -10.69 -13.98 -0.88
CA PRO A 886 -10.09 -12.84 -1.57
C PRO A 886 -8.56 -12.87 -1.59
N ILE A 887 -7.93 -13.09 -0.44
CA ILE A 887 -6.46 -13.15 -0.35
C ILE A 887 -5.91 -14.35 -1.13
N THR A 888 -6.58 -15.50 -1.08
CA THR A 888 -6.15 -16.69 -1.81
C THR A 888 -6.27 -16.50 -3.32
N GLN A 889 -7.36 -15.90 -3.78
CA GLN A 889 -7.57 -15.56 -5.19
C GLN A 889 -6.54 -14.54 -5.67
N ALA A 890 -6.26 -13.50 -4.89
CA ALA A 890 -5.28 -12.48 -5.21
C ALA A 890 -3.88 -13.09 -5.43
N PHE A 891 -3.44 -14.00 -4.56
CA PHE A 891 -2.16 -14.71 -4.72
C PHE A 891 -2.13 -15.61 -5.96
N ILE A 892 -3.20 -16.37 -6.20
CA ILE A 892 -3.32 -17.23 -7.40
C ILE A 892 -3.29 -16.37 -8.67
N ASP A 893 -4.10 -15.32 -8.73
CA ASP A 893 -4.21 -14.45 -9.91
C ASP A 893 -2.90 -13.71 -10.19
N LYS A 894 -2.25 -13.20 -9.17
CA LYS A 894 -0.99 -12.45 -9.33
C LYS A 894 0.19 -13.37 -9.68
N PHE A 895 0.39 -14.42 -8.93
CA PHE A 895 1.64 -15.20 -8.99
C PHE A 895 1.58 -16.44 -9.91
N LEU A 896 0.41 -16.91 -10.28
CA LEU A 896 0.26 -17.98 -11.29
C LEU A 896 -0.25 -17.44 -12.63
N LEU A 897 -1.06 -16.39 -12.66
CA LEU A 897 -1.65 -15.88 -13.89
C LEU A 897 -1.07 -14.54 -14.35
N GLY A 898 -0.17 -13.94 -13.56
CA GLY A 898 0.43 -12.64 -13.88
C GLY A 898 -0.58 -11.50 -14.00
N LYS A 899 -1.76 -11.65 -13.39
CA LYS A 899 -2.77 -10.60 -13.38
C LYS A 899 -2.40 -9.59 -12.30
N GLU A 900 -2.33 -8.33 -12.67
CA GLU A 900 -2.40 -7.29 -11.68
C GLU A 900 -3.75 -7.40 -11.00
N THR A 901 -3.75 -7.48 -9.68
CA THR A 901 -4.99 -7.48 -8.91
C THR A 901 -5.66 -6.12 -9.12
N GLU A 902 -6.65 -6.07 -10.01
CA GLU A 902 -7.61 -4.98 -10.01
C GLU A 902 -8.42 -5.10 -8.71
N GLU A 903 -8.12 -4.30 -7.73
CA GLU A 903 -9.05 -4.00 -6.64
C GLU A 903 -10.10 -3.00 -7.11
#